data_ba4f6394450663018ecd303ea3dc1200
#
_entry.id   ba4f6394450663018ecd303ea3dc1200
#
_cell.length_a   1.000
_cell.length_b   1.000
_cell.length_c   1.000
_cell.angle_alpha   90.00
_cell.angle_beta   90.00
_cell.angle_gamma   90.00
#
_symmetry.space_group_name_H-M   'P 1'
#
loop_
_entity.id
_entity.type
_entity.pdbx_description
1 polymer ?
#
loop_
_entity_poly.entity_id
_entity_poly.type
_entity_poly.pdbx_seq_one_letter_code
_entity_poly.pdbx_strand_id
1 'polypeptide(L)'
;MIKTYENFSEDEVLAAICRMLMRGQLINEEANKWYALAIEHNLKITELFEYYMDSINVEEGIKLTKQVLLYFMYDNHLSVSKKALLYSYIIKNRENDPGTYESYQEIIENFAFKQIEAGRISENLAICYEQFLNEENITDEIADKLPNIMFAHEVRCANPDIAGVYVRHRELKTEQFVPLVNGRAVVQIFTENARIFLADALDNRYAMSIDYTLNKLLHLDHIAEKCYEKNKTNVLLLLYMYDKIEHFRQVNADTVDVLKRVYELDIVSEFQKRKIFSALLRYYFDNFEGDLLDEALESIDWENVNPGDRQQYIEYCAVRHCYKKAMDGIMSFGYEDIDAKRLLQISSDFFAQQKNEDSFMIKLAWHIFKSGKFDENVLRYICMFYNGSLADMVGIWKAAVGFNIDAKNLEERIIAQMVFTEEIIPESYSVFYSFYEHDSNRKLTSAFMKMLAYRYLVKNFELPEKLFDCFYQEVRKHENLPCLIAVLKYFSECKELTTDKINFADYNLNKLYSQGKIFPFFKDYYGKFPLPIHILDEHYVEYIADPKYEVKIHYLITSVKQDEGEYITEEMPDIFEGIRVKDFVMFQDEILKYYITEMRPEGEVETLRSSVHFDETMDNERAGSRFHNINMMLIAKEMNDDETLIEMMTDYATERENVKKMFKLL
;
A
#
# COMPACT_ATOMS: atom_id res chain seq x y z
N MET A 1 -44.08 -91.90 -8.11
CA MET A 1 -44.70 -91.03 -7.07
C MET A 1 -43.85 -89.76 -6.97
N ILE A 2 -44.41 -88.66 -7.36
CA ILE A 2 -43.72 -87.37 -7.24
C ILE A 2 -43.85 -87.03 -5.73
N LYS A 3 -42.68 -86.97 -5.03
CA LYS A 3 -42.69 -86.51 -3.63
C LYS A 3 -43.14 -85.03 -3.67
N THR A 4 -44.24 -84.75 -2.94
CA THR A 4 -44.60 -83.36 -2.62
C THR A 4 -43.67 -82.84 -1.55
N TYR A 5 -43.42 -81.58 -1.45
CA TYR A 5 -42.47 -80.95 -0.54
C TYR A 5 -42.71 -81.34 0.95
N GLU A 6 -43.93 -81.74 1.32
CA GLU A 6 -44.33 -82.12 2.62
C GLU A 6 -43.78 -83.49 3.10
N ASN A 7 -43.13 -84.29 2.27
CA ASN A 7 -42.63 -85.63 2.55
C ASN A 7 -41.10 -85.78 2.52
N PHE A 8 -40.34 -84.66 2.59
CA PHE A 8 -38.88 -84.75 2.67
C PHE A 8 -38.38 -84.93 4.10
N SER A 9 -37.41 -85.81 4.30
CA SER A 9 -36.73 -85.98 5.56
C SER A 9 -35.78 -84.81 5.83
N GLU A 10 -35.39 -84.62 7.09
CA GLU A 10 -34.43 -83.59 7.51
C GLU A 10 -33.14 -83.61 6.70
N ASP A 11 -32.58 -84.80 6.45
CA ASP A 11 -31.38 -85.00 5.66
C ASP A 11 -31.55 -84.60 4.19
N GLU A 12 -32.75 -84.88 3.64
CA GLU A 12 -33.07 -84.49 2.25
C GLU A 12 -33.19 -82.95 2.08
N VAL A 13 -33.78 -82.29 3.08
CA VAL A 13 -33.92 -80.84 3.10
C VAL A 13 -32.51 -80.18 3.20
N LEU A 14 -31.70 -80.66 4.20
CA LEU A 14 -30.33 -80.19 4.34
C LEU A 14 -29.50 -80.40 3.07
N ALA A 15 -29.56 -81.59 2.46
CA ALA A 15 -28.87 -81.88 1.22
C ALA A 15 -29.35 -81.05 0.03
N ALA A 16 -30.62 -80.66 0.01
CA ALA A 16 -31.16 -79.75 -1.01
C ALA A 16 -30.62 -78.34 -0.85
N ILE A 17 -30.63 -77.83 0.40
CA ILE A 17 -30.05 -76.49 0.69
C ILE A 17 -28.57 -76.46 0.41
N CYS A 18 -27.78 -77.41 0.81
CA CYS A 18 -26.34 -77.46 0.50
C CYS A 18 -26.09 -77.51 -1.00
N ARG A 19 -26.88 -78.30 -1.76
CA ARG A 19 -26.73 -78.29 -3.26
C ARG A 19 -27.06 -76.97 -3.90
N MET A 20 -28.03 -76.21 -3.38
CA MET A 20 -28.35 -74.86 -3.87
C MET A 20 -27.23 -73.88 -3.55
N LEU A 21 -26.71 -73.90 -2.34
CA LEU A 21 -25.57 -73.11 -1.90
C LEU A 21 -24.34 -73.34 -2.80
N MET A 22 -24.01 -74.64 -3.04
CA MET A 22 -22.87 -75.01 -3.89
C MET A 22 -23.04 -74.60 -5.36
N ARG A 23 -24.28 -74.41 -5.82
CA ARG A 23 -24.60 -73.98 -7.21
C ARG A 23 -24.73 -72.46 -7.36
N GLY A 24 -24.56 -71.73 -6.24
CA GLY A 24 -24.81 -70.28 -6.23
C GLY A 24 -26.29 -69.90 -6.43
N GLN A 25 -27.22 -70.83 -6.29
CA GLN A 25 -28.65 -70.59 -6.43
C GLN A 25 -29.29 -70.24 -5.09
N LEU A 26 -28.81 -69.17 -4.49
CA LEU A 26 -29.12 -68.87 -3.11
C LEU A 26 -30.46 -68.16 -2.90
N ILE A 27 -31.04 -67.61 -3.96
CA ILE A 27 -32.16 -66.70 -3.89
C ILE A 27 -33.12 -66.90 -5.04
N ASN A 28 -34.06 -67.80 -4.86
CA ASN A 28 -35.17 -68.01 -5.76
C ASN A 28 -36.36 -68.63 -5.01
N GLU A 29 -37.51 -68.76 -5.67
CA GLU A 29 -38.69 -69.35 -5.03
C GLU A 29 -38.47 -70.77 -4.53
N GLU A 30 -37.61 -71.53 -5.20
CA GLU A 30 -37.26 -72.88 -4.80
C GLU A 30 -36.43 -72.90 -3.50
N ALA A 31 -35.43 -72.00 -3.37
CA ALA A 31 -34.65 -71.84 -2.18
C ALA A 31 -35.51 -71.44 -0.97
N ASN A 32 -36.44 -70.52 -1.13
CA ASN A 32 -37.37 -70.14 -0.10
C ASN A 32 -38.22 -71.29 0.38
N LYS A 33 -38.67 -72.20 -0.52
CA LYS A 33 -39.41 -73.40 -0.13
C LYS A 33 -38.59 -74.36 0.72
N TRP A 34 -37.35 -74.60 0.36
CA TRP A 34 -36.42 -75.43 1.12
C TRP A 34 -36.12 -74.89 2.53
N TYR A 35 -35.94 -73.57 2.62
CA TYR A 35 -35.73 -72.89 3.91
C TYR A 35 -36.99 -72.93 4.78
N ALA A 36 -38.18 -72.80 4.18
CA ALA A 36 -39.41 -72.97 4.92
C ALA A 36 -39.60 -74.43 5.49
N LEU A 37 -39.27 -75.44 4.74
CA LEU A 37 -39.24 -76.81 5.17
C LEU A 37 -38.20 -77.05 6.28
N ALA A 38 -37.02 -76.42 6.17
CA ALA A 38 -36.04 -76.55 7.26
C ALA A 38 -36.54 -75.96 8.59
N ILE A 39 -37.32 -74.89 8.54
CA ILE A 39 -37.96 -74.27 9.69
C ILE A 39 -39.03 -75.21 10.27
N GLU A 40 -39.87 -75.83 9.45
CA GLU A 40 -40.89 -76.76 9.84
C GLU A 40 -40.30 -77.99 10.52
N HIS A 41 -39.13 -78.46 10.06
CA HIS A 41 -38.40 -79.58 10.65
C HIS A 41 -37.50 -79.17 11.80
N ASN A 42 -37.54 -77.94 12.26
CA ASN A 42 -36.76 -77.41 13.36
C ASN A 42 -35.24 -77.63 13.24
N LEU A 43 -34.70 -77.54 12.00
CA LEU A 43 -33.29 -77.77 11.69
C LEU A 43 -32.47 -76.57 12.11
N LYS A 44 -31.34 -76.76 12.80
CA LYS A 44 -30.37 -75.72 13.14
C LYS A 44 -29.46 -75.45 11.97
N ILE A 45 -29.87 -74.55 11.15
CA ILE A 45 -29.14 -74.18 9.85
C ILE A 45 -28.58 -72.77 9.92
N THR A 46 -28.26 -72.25 11.09
CA THR A 46 -27.76 -70.85 11.30
C THR A 46 -26.60 -70.51 10.40
N GLU A 47 -25.58 -71.35 10.24
CA GLU A 47 -24.41 -71.12 9.43
C GLU A 47 -24.80 -71.04 7.95
N LEU A 48 -25.71 -71.86 7.47
CA LEU A 48 -26.26 -71.83 6.15
C LEU A 48 -27.07 -70.54 5.87
N PHE A 49 -27.81 -70.11 6.88
CA PHE A 49 -28.56 -68.85 6.82
C PHE A 49 -27.65 -67.63 6.85
N GLU A 50 -26.59 -67.64 7.59
CA GLU A 50 -25.60 -66.55 7.54
C GLU A 50 -25.01 -66.42 6.13
N TYR A 51 -24.64 -67.50 5.52
CA TYR A 51 -24.17 -67.51 4.13
C TYR A 51 -25.25 -67.05 3.14
N TYR A 52 -26.48 -67.44 3.35
CA TYR A 52 -27.61 -66.98 2.54
C TYR A 52 -27.86 -65.50 2.68
N MET A 53 -27.81 -64.96 3.89
CA MET A 53 -28.02 -63.55 4.17
C MET A 53 -26.90 -62.69 3.58
N ASP A 54 -25.67 -63.18 3.46
CA ASP A 54 -24.57 -62.47 2.80
C ASP A 54 -24.80 -62.29 1.27
N SER A 55 -25.60 -63.15 0.68
CA SER A 55 -25.92 -63.16 -0.75
C SER A 55 -27.16 -62.33 -1.09
N ILE A 56 -27.93 -61.88 -0.08
CA ILE A 56 -29.11 -61.05 -0.31
C ILE A 56 -28.65 -59.66 -0.74
N ASN A 57 -28.92 -59.26 -1.96
CA ASN A 57 -28.86 -57.89 -2.42
C ASN A 57 -30.20 -57.20 -2.13
N VAL A 58 -30.23 -56.33 -1.11
CA VAL A 58 -31.45 -55.68 -0.62
C VAL A 58 -32.07 -54.77 -1.71
N GLU A 59 -31.31 -54.30 -2.70
CA GLU A 59 -31.80 -53.46 -3.77
C GLU A 59 -32.58 -54.22 -4.87
N GLU A 60 -32.33 -55.53 -5.01
CA GLU A 60 -32.98 -56.34 -6.08
C GLU A 60 -34.32 -56.94 -5.68
N GLY A 61 -34.84 -56.63 -4.50
CA GLY A 61 -36.23 -56.93 -4.14
C GLY A 61 -36.58 -58.43 -3.99
N ILE A 62 -35.64 -59.20 -3.49
CA ILE A 62 -35.86 -60.65 -3.22
C ILE A 62 -36.89 -60.85 -2.13
N LYS A 63 -37.97 -61.51 -2.47
CA LYS A 63 -39.05 -61.83 -1.53
C LYS A 63 -38.68 -63.03 -0.65
N LEU A 64 -38.26 -62.77 0.61
CA LEU A 64 -38.21 -63.80 1.63
C LEU A 64 -39.62 -64.20 2.01
N THR A 65 -39.88 -65.51 2.22
CA THR A 65 -41.16 -65.93 2.73
C THR A 65 -41.28 -65.54 4.21
N LYS A 66 -42.51 -65.30 4.67
CA LYS A 66 -42.76 -64.89 6.05
C LYS A 66 -42.21 -65.92 7.05
N GLN A 67 -42.26 -67.22 6.75
CA GLN A 67 -41.71 -68.27 7.60
C GLN A 67 -40.18 -68.18 7.74
N VAL A 68 -39.49 -67.94 6.70
CA VAL A 68 -38.03 -67.76 6.69
C VAL A 68 -37.64 -66.51 7.51
N LEU A 69 -38.38 -65.43 7.31
CA LEU A 69 -38.17 -64.18 8.10
C LEU A 69 -38.36 -64.43 9.59
N LEU A 70 -39.45 -65.14 10.00
CA LEU A 70 -39.72 -65.44 11.37
C LEU A 70 -38.63 -66.30 12.00
N TYR A 71 -38.16 -67.34 11.31
CA TYR A 71 -37.05 -68.16 11.77
C TYR A 71 -35.80 -67.32 12.09
N PHE A 72 -35.36 -66.47 11.15
CA PHE A 72 -34.22 -65.63 11.37
C PHE A 72 -34.36 -64.66 12.55
N MET A 73 -35.56 -64.18 12.79
CA MET A 73 -35.81 -63.23 13.86
C MET A 73 -35.72 -63.85 15.24
N TYR A 74 -36.11 -65.12 15.37
CA TYR A 74 -36.01 -65.84 16.62
C TYR A 74 -34.64 -66.48 16.84
N ASP A 75 -33.78 -66.55 15.88
CA ASP A 75 -32.43 -67.08 16.00
C ASP A 75 -31.55 -66.16 16.78
N ASN A 76 -31.26 -66.45 18.04
CA ASN A 76 -30.42 -65.70 18.92
C ASN A 76 -28.91 -65.71 18.49
N HIS A 77 -28.53 -66.60 17.58
CA HIS A 77 -27.14 -66.76 17.10
C HIS A 77 -26.82 -65.90 15.89
N LEU A 78 -27.83 -65.27 15.29
CA LEU A 78 -27.58 -64.34 14.20
C LEU A 78 -26.70 -63.12 14.62
N SER A 79 -25.70 -62.86 13.85
CA SER A 79 -24.85 -61.67 14.07
C SER A 79 -25.66 -60.38 13.95
N VAL A 80 -25.16 -59.30 14.58
CA VAL A 80 -25.82 -58.00 14.54
C VAL A 80 -25.97 -57.51 13.08
N SER A 81 -24.97 -57.78 12.24
CA SER A 81 -25.00 -57.42 10.82
C SER A 81 -26.13 -58.13 10.06
N LYS A 82 -26.32 -59.40 10.33
CA LYS A 82 -27.41 -60.17 9.70
C LYS A 82 -28.81 -59.78 10.21
N LYS A 83 -28.94 -59.49 11.51
CA LYS A 83 -30.18 -58.93 12.09
C LYS A 83 -30.49 -57.56 11.46
N ALA A 84 -29.49 -56.68 11.29
CA ALA A 84 -29.68 -55.39 10.66
C ALA A 84 -30.14 -55.51 9.20
N LEU A 85 -29.57 -56.46 8.43
CA LEU A 85 -29.99 -56.72 7.05
C LEU A 85 -31.47 -57.20 7.02
N LEU A 86 -31.84 -58.13 7.91
CA LEU A 86 -33.20 -58.62 7.98
C LEU A 86 -34.21 -57.53 8.35
N TYR A 87 -33.91 -56.73 9.36
CA TYR A 87 -34.77 -55.66 9.81
C TYR A 87 -34.89 -54.54 8.76
N SER A 88 -33.81 -54.19 8.07
CA SER A 88 -33.86 -53.26 6.95
C SER A 88 -34.75 -53.76 5.81
N TYR A 89 -34.73 -55.06 5.55
CA TYR A 89 -35.62 -55.67 4.60
C TYR A 89 -37.10 -55.58 4.98
N ILE A 90 -37.42 -55.84 6.27
CA ILE A 90 -38.79 -55.70 6.80
C ILE A 90 -39.28 -54.25 6.66
N ILE A 91 -38.44 -53.30 7.02
CA ILE A 91 -38.76 -51.85 6.91
C ILE A 91 -39.02 -51.44 5.43
N LYS A 92 -38.16 -51.86 4.54
CA LYS A 92 -38.32 -51.57 3.10
C LYS A 92 -39.55 -52.18 2.49
N ASN A 93 -40.01 -53.33 2.98
CA ASN A 93 -41.19 -54.03 2.52
C ASN A 93 -42.49 -53.77 3.30
N ARG A 94 -42.49 -52.76 4.19
CA ARG A 94 -43.64 -52.44 5.08
C ARG A 94 -44.96 -52.20 4.31
N GLU A 95 -44.88 -51.63 3.11
CA GLU A 95 -46.06 -51.36 2.27
C GLU A 95 -46.63 -52.63 1.66
N ASN A 96 -45.78 -53.63 1.38
CA ASN A 96 -46.19 -54.91 0.79
C ASN A 96 -46.64 -55.93 1.83
N ASP A 97 -46.08 -55.87 3.06
CA ASP A 97 -46.43 -56.76 4.17
C ASP A 97 -46.49 -55.97 5.51
N PRO A 98 -47.53 -55.11 5.66
CA PRO A 98 -47.68 -54.29 6.87
C PRO A 98 -47.85 -55.11 8.14
N GLY A 99 -48.46 -56.27 8.08
CA GLY A 99 -48.68 -57.11 9.27
C GLY A 99 -47.39 -57.69 9.84
N THR A 100 -46.40 -57.99 9.01
CA THR A 100 -45.06 -58.39 9.51
C THR A 100 -44.36 -57.20 10.14
N TYR A 101 -44.41 -56.02 9.48
CA TYR A 101 -43.79 -54.82 10.03
C TYR A 101 -44.39 -54.44 11.39
N GLU A 102 -45.72 -54.36 11.52
CA GLU A 102 -46.40 -54.05 12.78
C GLU A 102 -46.07 -55.03 13.90
N SER A 103 -45.96 -56.34 13.59
CA SER A 103 -45.65 -57.42 14.56
C SER A 103 -44.21 -57.28 15.12
N TYR A 104 -43.28 -56.65 14.40
CA TYR A 104 -41.87 -56.57 14.77
C TYR A 104 -41.35 -55.16 15.02
N GLN A 105 -42.19 -54.15 14.86
CA GLN A 105 -41.84 -52.76 15.01
C GLN A 105 -41.11 -52.50 16.33
N GLU A 106 -41.66 -52.87 17.45
CA GLU A 106 -41.06 -52.65 18.78
C GLU A 106 -39.73 -53.39 18.96
N ILE A 107 -39.59 -54.58 18.39
CA ILE A 107 -38.34 -55.37 18.45
C ILE A 107 -37.25 -54.69 17.65
N ILE A 108 -37.58 -54.18 16.45
CA ILE A 108 -36.66 -53.49 15.57
C ILE A 108 -36.25 -52.16 16.19
N GLU A 109 -37.18 -51.41 16.78
CA GLU A 109 -36.92 -50.17 17.49
C GLU A 109 -35.95 -50.38 18.66
N ASN A 110 -36.24 -51.32 19.53
CA ASN A 110 -35.36 -51.67 20.65
C ASN A 110 -33.98 -52.17 20.20
N PHE A 111 -33.93 -52.87 19.07
CA PHE A 111 -32.66 -53.28 18.47
C PHE A 111 -31.89 -52.04 17.94
N ALA A 112 -32.55 -51.12 17.22
CA ALA A 112 -31.92 -49.92 16.70
C ALA A 112 -31.30 -49.08 17.83
N PHE A 113 -32.04 -48.79 18.88
CA PHE A 113 -31.53 -48.02 20.02
C PHE A 113 -30.34 -48.69 20.72
N LYS A 114 -30.38 -50.01 20.95
CA LYS A 114 -29.24 -50.76 21.51
C LYS A 114 -28.00 -50.69 20.62
N GLN A 115 -28.17 -50.62 19.28
CA GLN A 115 -27.03 -50.49 18.38
C GLN A 115 -26.47 -49.05 18.35
N ILE A 116 -27.32 -48.05 18.51
CA ILE A 116 -26.90 -46.66 18.71
C ILE A 116 -26.05 -46.52 19.98
N GLU A 117 -26.57 -47.06 21.11
CA GLU A 117 -25.83 -47.08 22.38
C GLU A 117 -24.48 -47.81 22.28
N ALA A 118 -24.41 -48.88 21.48
CA ALA A 118 -23.17 -49.62 21.21
C ALA A 118 -22.24 -48.93 20.18
N GLY A 119 -22.64 -47.79 19.58
CA GLY A 119 -21.86 -47.07 18.60
C GLY A 119 -21.65 -47.80 17.27
N ARG A 120 -22.56 -48.72 16.90
CA ARG A 120 -22.41 -49.58 15.72
C ARG A 120 -22.96 -48.90 14.47
N ILE A 121 -22.24 -49.05 13.37
CA ILE A 121 -22.52 -48.41 12.08
C ILE A 121 -22.58 -49.47 10.99
N SER A 122 -23.64 -49.45 10.18
CA SER A 122 -23.72 -50.12 8.89
C SER A 122 -24.88 -49.54 8.09
N GLU A 123 -24.89 -49.73 6.78
CA GLU A 123 -25.94 -49.25 5.89
C GLU A 123 -27.33 -49.79 6.29
N ASN A 124 -27.42 -51.08 6.66
CA ASN A 124 -28.69 -51.68 7.11
C ASN A 124 -29.13 -51.17 8.49
N LEU A 125 -28.19 -50.85 9.38
CA LEU A 125 -28.52 -50.21 10.67
C LEU A 125 -29.03 -48.80 10.45
N ALA A 126 -28.45 -48.07 9.47
CA ALA A 126 -28.93 -46.75 9.10
C ALA A 126 -30.41 -46.70 8.78
N ILE A 127 -30.90 -47.68 8.01
CA ILE A 127 -32.32 -47.77 7.67
C ILE A 127 -33.17 -48.00 8.93
N CYS A 128 -32.68 -48.81 9.88
CA CYS A 128 -33.35 -49.00 11.16
C CYS A 128 -33.36 -47.71 11.99
N TYR A 129 -32.26 -46.95 11.98
CA TYR A 129 -32.15 -45.68 12.72
C TYR A 129 -33.11 -44.64 12.15
N GLU A 130 -33.12 -44.43 10.83
CA GLU A 130 -34.01 -43.49 10.15
C GLU A 130 -35.47 -43.75 10.49
N GLN A 131 -35.89 -45.02 10.49
CA GLN A 131 -37.28 -45.41 10.73
C GLN A 131 -37.78 -45.03 12.12
N PHE A 132 -36.93 -45.05 13.14
CA PHE A 132 -37.31 -44.87 14.53
C PHE A 132 -36.79 -43.60 15.19
N LEU A 133 -35.79 -42.94 14.61
CA LEU A 133 -35.33 -41.68 15.12
C LEU A 133 -36.30 -40.56 14.74
N ASN A 134 -36.79 -39.90 15.77
CA ASN A 134 -37.58 -38.68 15.65
C ASN A 134 -37.22 -37.72 16.79
N GLU A 135 -37.68 -36.48 16.70
CA GLU A 135 -37.34 -35.45 17.70
C GLU A 135 -37.73 -35.81 19.14
N GLU A 136 -38.78 -36.60 19.33
CA GLU A 136 -39.30 -37.02 20.66
C GLU A 136 -38.46 -38.11 21.30
N ASN A 137 -37.79 -38.96 20.48
CA ASN A 137 -37.01 -40.11 20.96
C ASN A 137 -35.57 -39.78 21.29
N ILE A 138 -35.10 -38.56 21.04
CA ILE A 138 -33.72 -38.18 21.32
C ILE A 138 -33.58 -37.91 22.83
N THR A 139 -33.02 -38.86 23.54
CA THR A 139 -32.59 -38.72 24.94
C THR A 139 -31.18 -38.09 24.99
N ASP A 140 -30.75 -37.68 26.19
CA ASP A 140 -29.39 -37.11 26.35
C ASP A 140 -28.30 -38.16 26.04
N GLU A 141 -28.53 -39.42 26.33
CA GLU A 141 -27.62 -40.53 25.99
C GLU A 141 -27.51 -40.76 24.50
N ILE A 142 -28.63 -40.66 23.76
CA ILE A 142 -28.66 -40.77 22.31
C ILE A 142 -27.97 -39.55 21.69
N ALA A 143 -28.24 -38.34 22.19
CA ALA A 143 -27.64 -37.12 21.72
C ALA A 143 -26.11 -37.09 21.86
N ASP A 144 -25.56 -37.81 22.84
CA ASP A 144 -24.11 -37.92 23.01
C ASP A 144 -23.46 -38.90 22.02
N LYS A 145 -24.12 -40.04 21.75
CA LYS A 145 -23.55 -41.13 20.95
C LYS A 145 -23.87 -41.06 19.45
N LEU A 146 -25.07 -40.57 19.12
CA LEU A 146 -25.58 -40.54 17.76
C LEU A 146 -24.71 -39.73 16.79
N PRO A 147 -24.06 -38.60 17.15
CA PRO A 147 -23.22 -37.85 16.25
C PRO A 147 -22.08 -38.67 15.62
N ASN A 148 -21.47 -39.55 16.39
CA ASN A 148 -20.42 -40.43 15.87
C ASN A 148 -20.93 -41.41 14.81
N ILE A 149 -22.23 -41.74 14.83
CA ILE A 149 -22.87 -42.61 13.86
C ILE A 149 -23.32 -41.82 12.64
N MET A 150 -23.93 -40.65 12.85
CA MET A 150 -24.47 -39.80 11.80
C MET A 150 -23.41 -39.35 10.81
N PHE A 151 -22.24 -39.01 11.31
CA PHE A 151 -21.14 -38.52 10.48
C PHE A 151 -20.14 -39.58 10.04
N ALA A 152 -20.40 -40.84 10.39
CA ALA A 152 -19.55 -41.96 10.05
C ALA A 152 -19.62 -42.27 8.54
N HIS A 153 -18.46 -42.47 7.94
CA HIS A 153 -18.31 -42.98 6.59
C HIS A 153 -17.39 -44.19 6.60
N GLU A 154 -17.89 -45.34 6.15
CA GLU A 154 -17.10 -46.56 6.06
C GLU A 154 -16.34 -46.60 4.74
N VAL A 155 -15.00 -46.58 4.83
CA VAL A 155 -14.12 -46.75 3.69
C VAL A 155 -13.73 -48.23 3.59
N ARG A 156 -13.94 -48.86 2.43
CA ARG A 156 -13.52 -50.22 2.11
C ARG A 156 -12.47 -50.22 1.04
N CYS A 157 -11.35 -50.88 1.28
CA CYS A 157 -10.30 -51.03 0.30
C CYS A 157 -9.77 -52.45 0.33
N ALA A 158 -9.86 -53.15 -0.81
CA ALA A 158 -9.37 -54.51 -0.95
C ALA A 158 -7.86 -54.56 -1.30
N ASN A 159 -7.25 -53.44 -1.62
CA ASN A 159 -5.82 -53.36 -1.93
C ASN A 159 -4.99 -53.46 -0.66
N PRO A 160 -4.17 -54.53 -0.48
CA PRO A 160 -3.36 -54.75 0.71
C PRO A 160 -2.23 -53.72 0.89
N ASP A 161 -1.88 -52.99 -0.19
CA ASP A 161 -0.81 -51.94 -0.16
C ASP A 161 -1.29 -50.66 0.51
N ILE A 162 -2.62 -50.48 0.72
CA ILE A 162 -3.17 -49.29 1.37
C ILE A 162 -3.14 -49.48 2.89
N ALA A 163 -2.43 -48.60 3.55
CA ALA A 163 -2.24 -48.62 5.01
C ALA A 163 -3.39 -47.96 5.78
N GLY A 164 -3.99 -46.95 5.20
CA GLY A 164 -5.04 -46.18 5.91
C GLY A 164 -5.70 -45.10 5.05
N VAL A 165 -6.45 -44.27 5.73
CA VAL A 165 -7.25 -43.20 5.14
C VAL A 165 -6.92 -41.89 5.83
N TYR A 166 -6.61 -40.87 5.07
CA TYR A 166 -6.56 -39.48 5.54
C TYR A 166 -7.91 -38.81 5.31
N VAL A 167 -8.38 -38.13 6.31
CA VAL A 167 -9.54 -37.24 6.23
C VAL A 167 -9.07 -35.83 6.49
N ARG A 168 -9.33 -34.93 5.55
CA ARG A 168 -9.07 -33.50 5.67
C ARG A 168 -10.40 -32.76 5.69
N HIS A 169 -10.69 -32.09 6.79
CA HIS A 169 -11.74 -31.09 6.87
C HIS A 169 -11.13 -29.70 6.77
N ARG A 170 -11.82 -28.79 6.12
CA ARG A 170 -11.35 -27.40 5.97
C ARG A 170 -11.24 -26.68 7.32
N GLU A 171 -12.06 -27.07 8.25
CA GLU A 171 -12.20 -26.50 9.59
C GLU A 171 -11.07 -26.92 10.53
N LEU A 172 -10.43 -28.07 10.26
CA LEU A 172 -9.39 -28.62 11.12
C LEU A 172 -7.99 -28.13 10.76
N LYS A 173 -7.13 -27.98 11.76
CA LYS A 173 -5.71 -27.62 11.59
C LYS A 173 -4.88 -28.71 10.92
N THR A 174 -5.26 -29.97 11.20
CA THR A 174 -4.49 -31.15 10.77
C THR A 174 -5.38 -32.17 10.09
N GLU A 175 -4.74 -33.01 9.28
CA GLU A 175 -5.40 -34.16 8.70
C GLU A 175 -5.50 -35.28 9.75
N GLN A 176 -6.63 -35.98 9.77
CA GLN A 176 -6.81 -37.14 10.60
C GLN A 176 -6.47 -38.40 9.81
N PHE A 177 -5.54 -39.22 10.32
CA PHE A 177 -5.22 -40.52 9.74
C PHE A 177 -5.97 -41.60 10.48
N VAL A 178 -6.66 -42.50 9.77
CA VAL A 178 -7.35 -43.66 10.28
C VAL A 178 -6.81 -44.91 9.60
N PRO A 179 -6.20 -45.85 10.33
CA PRO A 179 -5.65 -47.08 9.74
C PRO A 179 -6.76 -47.99 9.22
N LEU A 180 -6.49 -48.71 8.13
CA LEU A 180 -7.36 -49.76 7.63
C LEU A 180 -7.15 -51.04 8.45
N VAL A 181 -8.23 -51.52 9.04
CA VAL A 181 -8.26 -52.79 9.75
C VAL A 181 -9.10 -53.79 8.97
N ASN A 182 -8.46 -54.86 8.51
CA ASN A 182 -9.11 -55.84 7.62
C ASN A 182 -9.75 -55.22 6.39
N GLY A 183 -9.06 -54.24 5.80
CA GLY A 183 -9.51 -53.53 4.60
C GLY A 183 -10.67 -52.54 4.84
N ARG A 184 -10.93 -52.17 6.07
CA ARG A 184 -12.01 -51.24 6.47
C ARG A 184 -11.49 -50.14 7.41
N ALA A 185 -12.00 -48.92 7.22
CA ALA A 185 -11.84 -47.80 8.14
C ALA A 185 -13.15 -47.04 8.25
N VAL A 186 -13.46 -46.53 9.46
CA VAL A 186 -14.59 -45.63 9.67
C VAL A 186 -14.03 -44.25 9.95
N VAL A 187 -14.39 -43.30 9.16
CA VAL A 187 -13.96 -41.90 9.26
C VAL A 187 -15.16 -41.02 9.56
N GLN A 188 -14.92 -39.87 10.20
CA GLN A 188 -15.98 -38.92 10.52
C GLN A 188 -16.00 -37.83 9.45
N ILE A 189 -17.17 -37.63 8.79
CA ILE A 189 -17.37 -36.62 7.75
C ILE A 189 -18.58 -35.77 8.11
N PHE A 190 -18.34 -34.60 8.61
CA PHE A 190 -19.37 -33.69 9.11
C PHE A 190 -19.48 -32.40 8.33
N THR A 191 -18.66 -32.22 7.26
CA THR A 191 -18.72 -31.06 6.39
C THR A 191 -18.76 -31.46 4.91
N GLU A 192 -19.33 -30.61 4.07
CA GLU A 192 -19.36 -30.83 2.62
C GLU A 192 -17.98 -30.68 1.97
N ASN A 193 -17.09 -29.93 2.59
CA ASN A 193 -15.74 -29.65 2.10
C ASN A 193 -14.70 -30.70 2.53
N ALA A 194 -15.14 -31.79 3.17
CA ALA A 194 -14.23 -32.87 3.54
C ALA A 194 -13.66 -33.57 2.31
N ARG A 195 -12.41 -34.03 2.41
CA ARG A 195 -11.73 -34.84 1.39
C ARG A 195 -11.12 -36.07 2.01
N ILE A 196 -11.23 -37.19 1.32
CA ILE A 196 -10.66 -38.47 1.73
C ILE A 196 -9.52 -38.82 0.76
N PHE A 197 -8.43 -39.34 1.32
CA PHE A 197 -7.31 -39.86 0.58
C PHE A 197 -6.94 -41.22 1.13
N LEU A 198 -6.88 -42.24 0.26
CA LEU A 198 -6.24 -43.51 0.60
C LEU A 198 -4.74 -43.30 0.66
N ALA A 199 -4.07 -43.87 1.63
CA ALA A 199 -2.61 -43.75 1.77
C ALA A 199 -1.97 -45.16 1.83
N ASP A 200 -0.89 -45.35 1.04
CA ASP A 200 -0.05 -46.53 1.14
C ASP A 200 0.99 -46.39 2.28
N ALA A 201 1.77 -47.43 2.51
CA ALA A 201 2.79 -47.45 3.56
C ALA A 201 3.95 -46.43 3.31
N LEU A 202 4.06 -45.87 2.11
CA LEU A 202 5.01 -44.83 1.72
C LEU A 202 4.42 -43.43 1.75
N ASP A 203 3.18 -43.27 2.24
CA ASP A 203 2.41 -42.03 2.27
C ASP A 203 2.07 -41.45 0.88
N ASN A 204 2.08 -42.27 -0.17
CA ASN A 204 1.48 -41.87 -1.43
C ASN A 204 -0.05 -41.79 -1.26
N ARG A 205 -0.63 -40.66 -1.69
CA ARG A 205 -2.02 -40.34 -1.41
C ARG A 205 -2.86 -40.39 -2.67
N TYR A 206 -3.95 -41.13 -2.63
CA TYR A 206 -4.90 -41.31 -3.73
C TYR A 206 -6.24 -40.74 -3.33
N ALA A 207 -6.70 -39.68 -4.02
CA ALA A 207 -7.98 -39.06 -3.74
C ALA A 207 -9.13 -40.03 -3.96
N MET A 208 -10.06 -40.04 -3.02
CA MET A 208 -11.28 -40.86 -3.08
C MET A 208 -12.50 -39.94 -3.05
N SER A 209 -13.52 -40.26 -3.85
CA SER A 209 -14.80 -39.57 -3.78
C SER A 209 -15.52 -39.93 -2.50
N ILE A 210 -16.21 -38.95 -1.91
CA ILE A 210 -17.17 -39.17 -0.82
C ILE A 210 -18.54 -39.18 -1.47
N ASP A 211 -19.12 -40.38 -1.62
CA ASP A 211 -20.42 -40.50 -2.26
C ASP A 211 -21.52 -39.91 -1.37
N TYR A 212 -21.52 -40.27 -0.08
CA TYR A 212 -22.43 -39.69 0.91
C TYR A 212 -22.03 -40.09 2.34
N THR A 213 -22.42 -39.28 3.30
CA THR A 213 -22.41 -39.67 4.74
C THR A 213 -23.76 -40.22 5.13
N LEU A 214 -23.82 -40.90 6.27
CA LEU A 214 -25.08 -41.41 6.78
C LEU A 214 -26.13 -40.31 6.97
N ASN A 215 -25.72 -39.16 7.46
CA ASN A 215 -26.58 -38.00 7.64
C ASN A 215 -27.22 -37.53 6.34
N LYS A 216 -26.43 -37.41 5.26
CA LYS A 216 -26.92 -37.02 3.93
C LYS A 216 -27.78 -38.11 3.29
N LEU A 217 -27.42 -39.38 3.49
CA LEU A 217 -28.17 -40.51 2.98
C LEU A 217 -29.59 -40.57 3.55
N LEU A 218 -29.71 -40.24 4.82
CA LEU A 218 -30.95 -40.40 5.56
C LEU A 218 -31.69 -39.08 5.85
N HIS A 219 -31.17 -37.95 5.37
CA HIS A 219 -31.77 -36.62 5.58
C HIS A 219 -32.01 -36.27 7.06
N LEU A 220 -31.06 -36.65 7.94
CA LEU A 220 -31.19 -36.50 9.38
C LEU A 220 -30.80 -35.09 9.91
N ASP A 221 -30.92 -34.07 9.11
CA ASP A 221 -30.52 -32.69 9.50
C ASP A 221 -31.24 -32.20 10.74
N HIS A 222 -32.56 -32.40 10.79
CA HIS A 222 -33.40 -32.05 11.94
C HIS A 222 -33.04 -32.82 13.21
N ILE A 223 -32.58 -34.07 13.08
CA ILE A 223 -32.10 -34.90 14.20
C ILE A 223 -30.75 -34.35 14.71
N ALA A 224 -29.86 -33.93 13.82
CA ALA A 224 -28.59 -33.30 14.20
C ALA A 224 -28.82 -31.99 14.97
N GLU A 225 -29.78 -31.17 14.55
CA GLU A 225 -30.18 -29.95 15.25
C GLU A 225 -30.69 -30.25 16.66
N LYS A 226 -31.57 -31.25 16.82
CA LYS A 226 -32.06 -31.70 18.14
C LYS A 226 -30.96 -32.26 19.02
N CYS A 227 -30.03 -33.04 18.48
CA CYS A 227 -28.85 -33.50 19.22
C CYS A 227 -27.99 -32.32 19.69
N TYR A 228 -27.82 -31.29 18.85
CA TYR A 228 -27.08 -30.09 19.22
C TYR A 228 -27.78 -29.31 20.34
N GLU A 229 -29.10 -29.14 20.30
CA GLU A 229 -29.85 -28.48 21.36
C GLU A 229 -29.60 -29.10 22.72
N LYS A 230 -29.50 -30.46 22.79
CA LYS A 230 -29.24 -31.21 24.01
C LYS A 230 -27.76 -31.28 24.41
N ASN A 231 -26.86 -31.32 23.44
CA ASN A 231 -25.42 -31.41 23.69
C ASN A 231 -24.64 -30.38 22.86
N LYS A 232 -24.68 -29.15 23.33
CA LYS A 232 -23.99 -28.00 22.67
C LYS A 232 -22.47 -28.06 22.74
N THR A 233 -21.90 -29.00 23.49
CA THR A 233 -20.45 -29.17 23.64
C THR A 233 -19.87 -30.24 22.72
N ASN A 234 -20.70 -31.00 22.01
CA ASN A 234 -20.23 -32.01 21.09
C ASN A 234 -19.56 -31.37 19.87
N VAL A 235 -18.26 -31.63 19.69
CA VAL A 235 -17.43 -31.00 18.67
C VAL A 235 -17.90 -31.33 17.24
N LEU A 236 -18.35 -32.56 16.98
CA LEU A 236 -18.83 -32.97 15.66
C LEU A 236 -20.10 -32.21 15.27
N LEU A 237 -21.02 -32.06 16.19
CA LEU A 237 -22.26 -31.29 15.99
C LEU A 237 -21.96 -29.79 15.80
N LEU A 238 -21.06 -29.26 16.62
CA LEU A 238 -20.63 -27.85 16.46
C LEU A 238 -20.07 -27.59 15.09
N LEU A 239 -19.16 -28.41 14.60
CA LEU A 239 -18.55 -28.25 13.30
C LEU A 239 -19.54 -28.48 12.14
N TYR A 240 -20.48 -29.40 12.33
CA TYR A 240 -21.57 -29.60 11.37
C TYR A 240 -22.50 -28.38 11.30
N MET A 241 -22.92 -27.84 12.43
CA MET A 241 -23.74 -26.63 12.49
C MET A 241 -23.01 -25.43 11.88
N TYR A 242 -21.71 -25.35 12.12
CA TYR A 242 -20.87 -24.32 11.53
C TYR A 242 -20.81 -24.42 10.01
N ASP A 243 -20.65 -25.63 9.45
CA ASP A 243 -20.62 -25.85 7.99
C ASP A 243 -21.92 -25.38 7.33
N LYS A 244 -23.07 -25.65 7.95
CA LYS A 244 -24.39 -25.17 7.52
C LYS A 244 -24.45 -23.64 7.51
N ILE A 245 -23.98 -22.96 8.56
CA ILE A 245 -23.97 -21.51 8.68
C ILE A 245 -23.07 -20.90 7.58
N GLU A 246 -21.87 -21.44 7.38
CA GLU A 246 -20.94 -20.97 6.35
C GLU A 246 -21.54 -21.12 4.96
N HIS A 247 -22.21 -22.23 4.69
CA HIS A 247 -22.85 -22.51 3.40
C HIS A 247 -23.98 -21.52 3.10
N PHE A 248 -24.88 -21.27 4.04
CA PHE A 248 -25.99 -20.34 3.88
C PHE A 248 -25.63 -18.88 4.11
N ARG A 249 -24.42 -18.59 4.63
CA ARG A 249 -23.93 -17.23 4.94
C ARG A 249 -24.89 -16.39 5.79
N GLN A 250 -25.73 -17.05 6.59
CA GLN A 250 -26.70 -16.37 7.47
C GLN A 250 -26.17 -16.40 8.91
N VAL A 251 -25.85 -15.22 9.42
CA VAL A 251 -25.51 -15.03 10.84
C VAL A 251 -26.69 -14.33 11.51
N ASN A 252 -27.29 -14.98 12.50
CA ASN A 252 -28.40 -14.45 13.29
C ASN A 252 -28.15 -14.75 14.78
N ALA A 253 -29.07 -14.39 15.65
CA ALA A 253 -28.94 -14.59 17.10
C ALA A 253 -28.72 -16.06 17.49
N ASP A 254 -29.37 -17.00 16.80
CA ASP A 254 -29.28 -18.43 17.09
C ASP A 254 -27.92 -19.00 16.64
N THR A 255 -27.39 -18.54 15.53
CA THR A 255 -26.14 -19.05 14.96
C THR A 255 -24.89 -18.43 15.59
N VAL A 256 -24.99 -17.26 16.20
CA VAL A 256 -23.85 -16.57 16.87
C VAL A 256 -23.28 -17.43 18.02
N ASP A 257 -24.11 -18.14 18.77
CA ASP A 257 -23.64 -19.05 19.85
C ASP A 257 -22.78 -20.18 19.28
N VAL A 258 -23.18 -20.75 18.14
CA VAL A 258 -22.37 -21.75 17.42
C VAL A 258 -21.02 -21.17 17.00
N LEU A 259 -21.00 -19.98 16.38
CA LEU A 259 -19.78 -19.34 15.92
C LEU A 259 -18.82 -19.05 17.07
N LYS A 260 -19.32 -18.55 18.21
CA LYS A 260 -18.50 -18.30 19.40
C LYS A 260 -17.83 -19.60 19.91
N ARG A 261 -18.61 -20.67 20.05
CA ARG A 261 -18.10 -21.97 20.53
C ARG A 261 -17.08 -22.57 19.57
N VAL A 262 -17.34 -22.49 18.25
CA VAL A 262 -16.41 -23.00 17.23
C VAL A 262 -15.10 -22.19 17.22
N TYR A 263 -15.18 -20.88 17.45
CA TYR A 263 -13.98 -20.02 17.54
C TYR A 263 -13.04 -20.45 18.67
N GLU A 264 -13.57 -20.91 19.79
CA GLU A 264 -12.80 -21.37 20.96
C GLU A 264 -12.13 -22.74 20.76
N LEU A 265 -12.52 -23.51 19.73
CA LEU A 265 -11.99 -24.85 19.51
C LEU A 265 -10.53 -24.78 18.98
N ASP A 266 -9.63 -25.49 19.70
CA ASP A 266 -8.21 -25.57 19.30
C ASP A 266 -7.97 -26.35 18.00
N ILE A 267 -8.90 -27.21 17.62
CA ILE A 267 -8.83 -28.04 16.41
C ILE A 267 -9.16 -27.25 15.13
N VAL A 268 -9.76 -26.07 15.26
CA VAL A 268 -10.16 -25.22 14.12
C VAL A 268 -8.94 -24.48 13.58
N SER A 269 -8.83 -24.42 12.25
CA SER A 269 -7.73 -23.74 11.58
C SER A 269 -7.78 -22.22 11.80
N GLU A 270 -6.62 -21.57 11.84
CA GLU A 270 -6.54 -20.11 11.98
C GLU A 270 -7.27 -19.37 10.83
N PHE A 271 -7.28 -19.96 9.65
CA PHE A 271 -8.03 -19.42 8.52
C PHE A 271 -9.55 -19.40 8.79
N GLN A 272 -10.10 -20.47 9.37
CA GLN A 272 -11.53 -20.52 9.72
C GLN A 272 -11.83 -19.61 10.92
N LYS A 273 -10.95 -19.56 11.92
CA LYS A 273 -11.09 -18.63 13.04
C LYS A 273 -11.19 -17.17 12.56
N ARG A 274 -10.36 -16.78 11.59
CA ARG A 274 -10.46 -15.44 10.99
C ARG A 274 -11.80 -15.17 10.30
N LYS A 275 -12.34 -16.16 9.58
CA LYS A 275 -13.65 -16.02 8.95
C LYS A 275 -14.78 -15.89 10.00
N ILE A 276 -14.72 -16.70 11.04
CA ILE A 276 -15.67 -16.63 12.15
C ILE A 276 -15.60 -15.25 12.82
N PHE A 277 -14.40 -14.80 13.12
CA PHE A 277 -14.17 -13.50 13.75
C PHE A 277 -14.75 -12.36 12.89
N SER A 278 -14.51 -12.39 11.58
CA SER A 278 -15.08 -11.41 10.63
C SER A 278 -16.63 -11.45 10.64
N ALA A 279 -17.20 -12.63 10.68
CA ALA A 279 -18.67 -12.80 10.74
C ALA A 279 -19.27 -12.29 12.06
N LEU A 280 -18.61 -12.55 13.19
CA LEU A 280 -19.00 -12.06 14.51
C LEU A 280 -18.93 -10.53 14.60
N LEU A 281 -17.81 -9.94 14.14
CA LEU A 281 -17.67 -8.48 14.14
C LEU A 281 -18.78 -7.82 13.31
N ARG A 282 -19.05 -8.35 12.13
CA ARG A 282 -20.14 -7.85 11.29
C ARG A 282 -21.49 -7.95 11.99
N TYR A 283 -21.78 -9.10 12.59
CA TYR A 283 -23.03 -9.30 13.32
C TYR A 283 -23.17 -8.30 14.47
N TYR A 284 -22.14 -8.10 15.30
CA TYR A 284 -22.18 -7.15 16.41
C TYR A 284 -22.36 -5.72 15.93
N PHE A 285 -21.74 -5.36 14.82
CA PHE A 285 -21.90 -4.03 14.22
C PHE A 285 -23.32 -3.83 13.70
N ASP A 286 -23.86 -4.78 12.93
CA ASP A 286 -25.18 -4.68 12.28
C ASP A 286 -26.33 -4.70 13.29
N ASN A 287 -26.15 -5.38 14.44
CA ASN A 287 -27.15 -5.49 15.50
C ASN A 287 -26.95 -4.53 16.68
N PHE A 288 -26.01 -3.58 16.55
CA PHE A 288 -25.71 -2.58 17.57
C PHE A 288 -25.30 -3.15 18.93
N GLU A 289 -24.64 -4.29 18.96
CA GLU A 289 -24.10 -4.94 20.14
C GLU A 289 -22.78 -4.28 20.59
N GLY A 290 -22.87 -3.03 21.07
CA GLY A 290 -21.74 -2.13 21.26
C GLY A 290 -20.65 -2.69 22.18
N ASP A 291 -21.01 -3.28 23.33
CA ASP A 291 -20.02 -3.78 24.30
C ASP A 291 -19.24 -4.99 23.74
N LEU A 292 -19.95 -5.92 23.08
CA LEU A 292 -19.33 -7.10 22.44
C LEU A 292 -18.46 -6.70 21.25
N LEU A 293 -18.89 -5.67 20.50
CA LEU A 293 -18.11 -5.15 19.39
C LEU A 293 -16.82 -4.49 19.90
N ASP A 294 -16.88 -3.69 20.96
CA ASP A 294 -15.72 -3.00 21.52
C ASP A 294 -14.69 -4.02 22.06
N GLU A 295 -15.15 -5.05 22.77
CA GLU A 295 -14.29 -6.15 23.25
C GLU A 295 -13.62 -6.89 22.09
N ALA A 296 -14.38 -7.20 21.04
CA ALA A 296 -13.86 -7.86 19.86
C ALA A 296 -12.88 -6.98 19.08
N LEU A 297 -13.15 -5.66 18.95
CA LEU A 297 -12.24 -4.72 18.30
C LEU A 297 -10.91 -4.58 19.03
N GLU A 298 -10.93 -4.55 20.37
CA GLU A 298 -9.69 -4.52 21.16
C GLU A 298 -8.85 -5.80 20.98
N SER A 299 -9.48 -6.95 20.71
CA SER A 299 -8.81 -8.23 20.50
C SER A 299 -8.22 -8.41 19.10
N ILE A 300 -8.43 -7.47 18.15
CA ILE A 300 -7.91 -7.60 16.79
C ILE A 300 -6.39 -7.75 16.80
N ASP A 301 -5.90 -8.81 16.18
CA ASP A 301 -4.50 -8.98 15.81
C ASP A 301 -4.32 -8.61 14.33
N TRP A 302 -3.81 -7.41 14.10
CA TRP A 302 -3.69 -6.86 12.75
C TRP A 302 -2.79 -7.70 11.82
N GLU A 303 -1.79 -8.40 12.34
CA GLU A 303 -0.91 -9.26 11.53
C GLU A 303 -1.70 -10.42 10.91
N ASN A 304 -2.76 -10.84 11.58
CA ASN A 304 -3.59 -11.97 11.20
C ASN A 304 -4.91 -11.61 10.50
N VAL A 305 -5.18 -10.32 10.23
CA VAL A 305 -6.40 -9.90 9.53
C VAL A 305 -6.34 -10.23 8.03
N ASN A 306 -7.42 -10.77 7.48
CA ASN A 306 -7.51 -11.00 6.04
C ASN A 306 -7.47 -9.67 5.26
N PRO A 307 -6.78 -9.62 4.10
CA PRO A 307 -6.69 -8.40 3.31
C PRO A 307 -8.04 -7.74 2.98
N GLY A 308 -9.06 -8.55 2.70
CA GLY A 308 -10.40 -8.05 2.35
C GLY A 308 -11.19 -7.47 3.52
N ASP A 309 -10.81 -7.78 4.77
CA ASP A 309 -11.54 -7.35 5.96
C ASP A 309 -10.93 -6.09 6.61
N ARG A 310 -9.70 -5.73 6.23
CA ARG A 310 -8.88 -4.67 6.86
C ARG A 310 -9.58 -3.33 6.91
N GLN A 311 -10.03 -2.87 5.75
CA GLN A 311 -10.73 -1.59 5.63
C GLN A 311 -12.00 -1.56 6.47
N GLN A 312 -12.76 -2.65 6.48
CA GLN A 312 -13.99 -2.77 7.25
C GLN A 312 -13.73 -2.73 8.75
N TYR A 313 -12.66 -3.38 9.23
CA TYR A 313 -12.28 -3.36 10.65
C TYR A 313 -11.83 -1.97 11.10
N ILE A 314 -11.05 -1.27 10.28
CA ILE A 314 -10.67 0.12 10.54
C ILE A 314 -11.92 1.01 10.61
N GLU A 315 -12.89 0.78 9.72
CA GLU A 315 -14.16 1.50 9.73
C GLU A 315 -14.96 1.24 11.01
N TYR A 316 -15.07 0.00 11.46
CA TYR A 316 -15.73 -0.34 12.72
C TYR A 316 -15.04 0.31 13.91
N CYS A 317 -13.72 0.25 13.98
CA CYS A 317 -12.93 0.94 15.01
C CYS A 317 -13.20 2.46 15.00
N ALA A 318 -13.27 3.06 13.81
CA ALA A 318 -13.53 4.51 13.69
C ALA A 318 -14.94 4.90 14.15
N VAL A 319 -15.95 4.09 13.79
CA VAL A 319 -17.35 4.32 14.22
C VAL A 319 -17.50 4.19 15.74
N ARG A 320 -16.77 3.25 16.34
CA ARG A 320 -16.78 3.03 17.80
C ARG A 320 -15.81 3.93 18.58
N HIS A 321 -15.13 4.85 17.93
CA HIS A 321 -14.11 5.73 18.52
C HIS A 321 -12.89 5.00 19.10
N CYS A 322 -12.65 3.76 18.67
CA CYS A 322 -11.44 2.99 19.00
C CYS A 322 -10.26 3.45 18.13
N TYR A 323 -9.96 4.75 18.14
CA TYR A 323 -9.01 5.38 17.20
C TYR A 323 -7.58 4.84 17.33
N LYS A 324 -7.16 4.46 18.53
CA LYS A 324 -5.84 3.86 18.72
C LYS A 324 -5.73 2.55 17.92
N LYS A 325 -6.71 1.68 18.07
CA LYS A 325 -6.74 0.40 17.36
C LYS A 325 -6.84 0.57 15.84
N ALA A 326 -7.66 1.55 15.39
CA ALA A 326 -7.74 1.92 13.99
C ALA A 326 -6.39 2.41 13.44
N MET A 327 -5.67 3.21 14.23
CA MET A 327 -4.35 3.72 13.85
C MET A 327 -3.31 2.61 13.74
N ASP A 328 -3.32 1.64 14.65
CA ASP A 328 -2.45 0.45 14.59
C ASP A 328 -2.69 -0.33 13.27
N GLY A 329 -3.95 -0.45 12.86
CA GLY A 329 -4.32 -1.06 11.57
C GLY A 329 -3.80 -0.26 10.37
N ILE A 330 -3.96 1.04 10.39
CA ILE A 330 -3.46 1.95 9.35
C ILE A 330 -1.92 1.87 9.25
N MET A 331 -1.22 1.84 10.39
CA MET A 331 0.23 1.70 10.42
C MET A 331 0.71 0.36 9.87
N SER A 332 -0.07 -0.71 10.07
CA SER A 332 0.27 -2.07 9.61
C SER A 332 0.03 -2.27 8.12
N PHE A 333 -0.99 -1.65 7.53
CA PHE A 333 -1.46 -1.98 6.18
C PHE A 333 -1.46 -0.82 5.18
N GLY A 334 -1.21 0.41 5.63
CA GLY A 334 -1.32 1.59 4.79
C GLY A 334 -2.70 2.26 4.87
N TYR A 335 -2.87 3.31 4.10
CA TYR A 335 -4.01 4.22 4.19
C TYR A 335 -4.65 4.55 2.82
N GLU A 336 -4.10 4.01 1.73
CA GLU A 336 -4.46 4.44 0.37
C GLU A 336 -5.92 4.15 0.02
N ASP A 337 -6.50 3.07 0.59
CA ASP A 337 -7.87 2.64 0.33
C ASP A 337 -8.90 3.27 1.28
N ILE A 338 -8.48 4.14 2.20
CA ILE A 338 -9.35 4.73 3.23
C ILE A 338 -9.69 6.18 2.84
N ASP A 339 -10.96 6.56 2.97
CA ASP A 339 -11.40 7.94 2.72
C ASP A 339 -10.66 8.95 3.60
N ALA A 340 -10.20 10.04 3.01
CA ALA A 340 -9.39 11.05 3.70
C ALA A 340 -10.11 11.70 4.90
N LYS A 341 -11.44 11.83 4.87
CA LYS A 341 -12.22 12.34 6.01
C LYS A 341 -12.19 11.36 7.17
N ARG A 342 -12.22 10.06 6.87
CA ARG A 342 -12.10 9.00 7.88
C ARG A 342 -10.69 8.94 8.44
N LEU A 343 -9.67 9.05 7.58
CA LEU A 343 -8.28 9.15 8.02
C LEU A 343 -8.08 10.34 8.97
N LEU A 344 -8.63 11.49 8.61
CA LEU A 344 -8.57 12.68 9.48
C LEU A 344 -9.22 12.43 10.84
N GLN A 345 -10.42 11.83 10.86
CA GLN A 345 -11.12 11.51 12.10
C GLN A 345 -10.32 10.60 13.02
N ILE A 346 -9.65 9.59 12.45
CA ILE A 346 -8.84 8.63 13.21
C ILE A 346 -7.54 9.25 13.72
N SER A 347 -6.86 10.06 12.89
CA SER A 347 -5.47 10.45 13.11
C SER A 347 -5.25 11.85 13.69
N SER A 348 -6.28 12.72 13.70
CA SER A 348 -6.13 14.13 14.14
C SER A 348 -5.52 14.27 15.53
N ASP A 349 -6.01 13.51 16.52
CA ASP A 349 -5.49 13.55 17.88
C ASP A 349 -4.06 13.01 17.98
N PHE A 350 -3.70 12.04 17.12
CA PHE A 350 -2.32 11.54 17.07
C PHE A 350 -1.37 12.60 16.55
N PHE A 351 -1.75 13.37 15.53
CA PHE A 351 -0.95 14.50 15.05
C PHE A 351 -0.77 15.58 16.12
N ALA A 352 -1.80 15.86 16.92
CA ALA A 352 -1.71 16.81 18.02
C ALA A 352 -0.72 16.38 19.12
N GLN A 353 -0.57 15.07 19.33
CA GLN A 353 0.30 14.50 20.37
C GLN A 353 1.71 14.20 19.87
N GLN A 354 1.90 14.01 18.57
CA GLN A 354 3.18 13.64 17.97
C GLN A 354 4.14 14.82 17.92
N LYS A 355 5.23 14.73 18.67
CA LYS A 355 6.25 15.79 18.78
C LYS A 355 7.52 15.49 17.98
N ASN A 356 7.65 14.27 17.49
CA ASN A 356 8.84 13.82 16.77
C ASN A 356 8.53 13.57 15.30
N GLU A 357 9.57 13.66 14.49
CA GLU A 357 9.51 13.30 13.09
C GLU A 357 9.26 11.79 12.95
N ASP A 358 8.23 11.45 12.19
CA ASP A 358 7.89 10.06 11.82
C ASP A 358 7.55 10.00 10.34
N SER A 359 8.27 9.16 9.59
CA SER A 359 8.15 9.11 8.13
C SER A 359 6.77 8.62 7.66
N PHE A 360 6.14 7.71 8.39
CA PHE A 360 4.80 7.22 8.08
C PHE A 360 3.76 8.32 8.35
N MET A 361 3.85 8.96 9.51
CA MET A 361 2.94 10.05 9.89
C MET A 361 3.05 11.25 8.95
N ILE A 362 4.25 11.58 8.48
CA ILE A 362 4.44 12.64 7.47
C ILE A 362 3.72 12.28 6.16
N LYS A 363 3.87 11.07 5.66
CA LYS A 363 3.20 10.60 4.45
C LYS A 363 1.69 10.58 4.60
N LEU A 364 1.19 10.11 5.74
CA LEU A 364 -0.24 10.10 6.07
C LEU A 364 -0.81 11.52 6.12
N ALA A 365 -0.15 12.43 6.86
CA ALA A 365 -0.55 13.82 6.96
C ALA A 365 -0.54 14.52 5.60
N TRP A 366 0.47 14.24 4.78
CA TRP A 366 0.57 14.75 3.43
C TRP A 366 -0.55 14.23 2.52
N HIS A 367 -0.89 12.95 2.61
CA HIS A 367 -2.01 12.36 1.88
C HIS A 367 -3.34 13.04 2.26
N ILE A 368 -3.59 13.23 3.54
CA ILE A 368 -4.78 13.93 4.05
C ILE A 368 -4.78 15.39 3.56
N PHE A 369 -3.66 16.09 3.63
CA PHE A 369 -3.53 17.48 3.17
C PHE A 369 -3.85 17.60 1.67
N LYS A 370 -3.30 16.73 0.83
CA LYS A 370 -3.57 16.72 -0.64
C LYS A 370 -5.04 16.51 -0.98
N SER A 371 -5.79 15.80 -0.17
CA SER A 371 -7.23 15.60 -0.37
C SER A 371 -8.05 16.86 -0.16
N GLY A 372 -7.47 17.91 0.43
CA GLY A 372 -8.15 19.14 0.83
C GLY A 372 -9.04 19.02 2.07
N LYS A 373 -9.03 17.87 2.74
CA LYS A 373 -9.84 17.59 3.94
C LYS A 373 -8.92 17.43 5.16
N PHE A 374 -8.31 18.51 5.59
CA PHE A 374 -7.41 18.53 6.72
C PHE A 374 -7.87 19.51 7.80
N ASP A 375 -7.36 19.33 9.00
CA ASP A 375 -7.57 20.22 10.14
C ASP A 375 -6.26 20.91 10.59
N GLU A 376 -6.37 21.67 11.66
CA GLU A 376 -5.24 22.39 12.24
C GLU A 376 -4.13 21.46 12.74
N ASN A 377 -4.47 20.27 13.27
CA ASN A 377 -3.48 19.33 13.83
C ASN A 377 -2.62 18.72 12.73
N VAL A 378 -3.24 18.27 11.65
CA VAL A 378 -2.54 17.79 10.44
C VAL A 378 -1.64 18.87 9.88
N LEU A 379 -2.18 20.10 9.75
CA LEU A 379 -1.45 21.21 9.17
C LEU A 379 -0.24 21.63 10.05
N ARG A 380 -0.41 21.67 11.36
CA ARG A 380 0.71 21.92 12.30
C ARG A 380 1.81 20.86 12.18
N TYR A 381 1.42 19.60 12.07
CA TYR A 381 2.38 18.49 11.95
C TYR A 381 3.19 18.57 10.65
N ILE A 382 2.53 18.75 9.48
CA ILE A 382 3.25 18.89 8.21
C ILE A 382 4.06 20.18 8.13
N CYS A 383 3.59 21.29 8.71
CA CYS A 383 4.39 22.52 8.82
C CYS A 383 5.69 22.28 9.58
N MET A 384 5.68 21.39 10.55
CA MET A 384 6.85 21.12 11.39
C MET A 384 7.83 20.14 10.71
N PHE A 385 7.36 19.10 10.04
CA PHE A 385 8.19 17.96 9.65
C PHE A 385 8.24 17.68 8.14
N TYR A 386 7.29 18.19 7.34
CA TYR A 386 7.29 17.91 5.90
C TYR A 386 8.49 18.57 5.20
N ASN A 387 9.26 17.77 4.46
CA ASN A 387 10.43 18.22 3.70
C ASN A 387 10.39 17.61 2.28
N GLY A 388 9.50 18.13 1.46
CA GLY A 388 9.29 17.68 0.09
C GLY A 388 9.70 18.72 -0.95
N SER A 389 8.97 18.78 -2.08
CA SER A 389 9.24 19.76 -3.14
C SER A 389 8.97 21.20 -2.65
N LEU A 390 9.68 22.15 -3.22
CA LEU A 390 9.50 23.58 -2.91
C LEU A 390 8.05 24.02 -3.11
N ALA A 391 7.41 23.58 -4.21
CA ALA A 391 6.01 23.90 -4.51
C ALA A 391 5.04 23.38 -3.45
N ASP A 392 5.25 22.14 -2.99
CA ASP A 392 4.44 21.53 -1.93
C ASP A 392 4.60 22.27 -0.60
N MET A 393 5.84 22.60 -0.23
CA MET A 393 6.12 23.34 1.00
C MET A 393 5.51 24.75 0.99
N VAL A 394 5.55 25.44 -0.15
CA VAL A 394 4.87 26.74 -0.32
C VAL A 394 3.34 26.58 -0.24
N GLY A 395 2.80 25.47 -0.76
CA GLY A 395 1.37 25.13 -0.64
C GLY A 395 0.94 24.95 0.83
N ILE A 396 1.75 24.24 1.59
CA ILE A 396 1.55 24.05 3.05
C ILE A 396 1.62 25.41 3.77
N TRP A 397 2.62 26.23 3.45
CA TRP A 397 2.76 27.56 4.05
C TRP A 397 1.54 28.45 3.77
N LYS A 398 1.04 28.48 2.55
CA LYS A 398 -0.20 29.24 2.21
C LYS A 398 -1.40 28.79 3.05
N ALA A 399 -1.55 27.48 3.24
CA ALA A 399 -2.59 26.92 4.08
C ALA A 399 -2.40 27.33 5.54
N ALA A 400 -1.16 27.25 6.07
CA ALA A 400 -0.84 27.63 7.43
C ALA A 400 -1.15 29.10 7.73
N VAL A 401 -0.82 29.99 6.81
CA VAL A 401 -1.18 31.42 6.90
C VAL A 401 -2.69 31.59 6.92
N GLY A 402 -3.43 30.84 6.08
CA GLY A 402 -4.91 30.88 6.06
C GLY A 402 -5.56 30.43 7.37
N PHE A 403 -4.93 29.49 8.08
CA PHE A 403 -5.36 29.00 9.40
C PHE A 403 -4.75 29.75 10.59
N ASN A 404 -3.95 30.77 10.32
CA ASN A 404 -3.21 31.55 11.34
C ASN A 404 -2.28 30.69 12.23
N ILE A 405 -1.64 29.70 11.61
CA ILE A 405 -0.67 28.82 12.25
C ILE A 405 0.74 29.43 12.13
N ASP A 406 1.53 29.38 13.20
CA ASP A 406 2.94 29.77 13.15
C ASP A 406 3.73 28.81 12.24
N ALA A 407 4.19 29.34 11.12
CA ALA A 407 4.93 28.60 10.09
C ALA A 407 6.42 29.02 9.97
N LYS A 408 6.97 29.72 10.97
CA LYS A 408 8.37 30.24 10.92
C LYS A 408 9.41 29.18 10.60
N ASN A 409 9.31 28.00 11.18
CA ASN A 409 10.23 26.89 10.88
C ASN A 409 10.08 26.40 9.42
N LEU A 410 8.88 26.44 8.88
CA LEU A 410 8.62 26.07 7.49
C LEU A 410 9.18 27.15 6.55
N GLU A 411 8.99 28.44 6.86
CA GLU A 411 9.58 29.56 6.12
C GLU A 411 11.10 29.42 6.05
N GLU A 412 11.75 29.17 7.18
CA GLU A 412 13.20 28.96 7.23
C GLU A 412 13.66 27.79 6.36
N ARG A 413 12.95 26.65 6.37
CA ARG A 413 13.26 25.50 5.52
C ARG A 413 13.04 25.79 4.05
N ILE A 414 11.97 26.50 3.69
CA ILE A 414 11.69 26.92 2.31
C ILE A 414 12.83 27.80 1.79
N ILE A 415 13.23 28.83 2.57
CA ILE A 415 14.32 29.71 2.18
C ILE A 415 15.66 28.97 2.10
N ALA A 416 15.94 28.06 3.05
CA ALA A 416 17.14 27.23 3.03
C ALA A 416 17.17 26.33 1.79
N GLN A 417 16.04 25.71 1.43
CA GLN A 417 15.96 24.88 0.23
C GLN A 417 16.20 25.70 -1.04
N MET A 418 15.59 26.89 -1.16
CA MET A 418 15.82 27.78 -2.31
C MET A 418 17.29 28.19 -2.45
N VAL A 419 17.97 28.46 -1.33
CA VAL A 419 19.41 28.78 -1.33
C VAL A 419 20.25 27.58 -1.75
N PHE A 420 19.87 26.36 -1.28
CA PHE A 420 20.64 25.15 -1.55
C PHE A 420 20.44 24.63 -2.99
N THR A 421 19.19 24.60 -3.45
CA THR A 421 18.85 24.06 -4.79
C THR A 421 18.95 25.11 -5.89
N GLU A 422 19.03 26.38 -5.52
CA GLU A 422 18.89 27.54 -6.41
C GLU A 422 17.56 27.55 -7.20
N GLU A 423 16.55 26.80 -6.76
CA GLU A 423 15.22 26.80 -7.35
C GLU A 423 14.36 27.90 -6.75
N ILE A 424 13.70 28.67 -7.60
CA ILE A 424 12.79 29.75 -7.19
C ILE A 424 11.50 29.63 -7.98
N ILE A 425 10.40 29.67 -7.25
CA ILE A 425 9.06 29.76 -7.84
C ILE A 425 8.43 31.10 -7.46
N PRO A 426 7.61 31.73 -8.34
CA PRO A 426 7.05 33.07 -8.08
C PRO A 426 6.35 33.19 -6.74
N GLU A 427 5.64 32.14 -6.32
CA GLU A 427 4.89 32.12 -5.07
C GLU A 427 5.79 32.14 -3.82
N SER A 428 7.03 31.71 -3.93
CA SER A 428 7.98 31.68 -2.81
C SER A 428 8.44 33.06 -2.34
N TYR A 429 8.31 34.08 -3.18
CA TYR A 429 8.61 35.46 -2.75
C TYR A 429 7.73 35.91 -1.60
N SER A 430 6.48 35.48 -1.54
CA SER A 430 5.59 35.79 -0.41
C SER A 430 6.10 35.19 0.91
N VAL A 431 6.66 33.97 0.85
CA VAL A 431 7.30 33.30 1.99
C VAL A 431 8.51 34.10 2.44
N PHE A 432 9.35 34.55 1.48
CA PHE A 432 10.52 35.37 1.80
C PHE A 432 10.14 36.69 2.45
N TYR A 433 9.10 37.37 1.99
CA TYR A 433 8.67 38.64 2.61
C TYR A 433 8.21 38.43 4.06
N SER A 434 7.47 37.35 4.34
CA SER A 434 7.08 36.99 5.71
C SER A 434 8.31 36.69 6.58
N PHE A 435 9.21 35.85 6.07
CA PHE A 435 10.45 35.49 6.75
C PHE A 435 11.34 36.70 7.05
N TYR A 436 11.47 37.63 6.08
CA TYR A 436 12.24 38.85 6.19
C TYR A 436 11.71 39.80 7.28
N GLU A 437 10.38 39.89 7.42
CA GLU A 437 9.74 40.72 8.45
C GLU A 437 10.06 40.23 9.88
N HIS A 438 10.23 38.91 10.06
CA HIS A 438 10.55 38.31 11.35
C HIS A 438 12.04 38.25 11.66
N ASP A 439 12.90 38.37 10.65
CA ASP A 439 14.38 38.33 10.72
C ASP A 439 14.96 37.28 11.69
N SER A 440 14.35 36.07 11.64
CA SER A 440 14.66 34.99 12.58
C SER A 440 16.05 34.35 12.31
N ASN A 441 16.54 34.40 11.08
CA ASN A 441 17.83 33.84 10.68
C ASN A 441 18.55 34.75 9.67
N ARG A 442 19.26 35.74 10.18
CA ARG A 442 19.92 36.73 9.37
C ARG A 442 20.95 36.18 8.36
N LYS A 443 21.66 35.12 8.74
CA LYS A 443 22.62 34.49 7.80
C LYS A 443 21.92 33.92 6.58
N LEU A 444 20.80 33.30 6.78
CA LEU A 444 19.98 32.71 5.72
C LEU A 444 19.33 33.81 4.86
N THR A 445 18.79 34.86 5.48
CA THR A 445 18.28 36.04 4.79
C THR A 445 19.33 36.64 3.88
N SER A 446 20.54 36.88 4.39
CA SER A 446 21.66 37.44 3.62
C SER A 446 22.08 36.51 2.47
N ALA A 447 22.14 35.18 2.70
CA ALA A 447 22.49 34.20 1.67
C ALA A 447 21.46 34.19 0.52
N PHE A 448 20.16 34.18 0.87
CA PHE A 448 19.08 34.20 -0.10
C PHE A 448 19.11 35.51 -0.94
N MET A 449 19.25 36.65 -0.28
CA MET A 449 19.35 37.92 -0.98
C MET A 449 20.58 37.99 -1.90
N LYS A 450 21.74 37.46 -1.47
CA LYS A 450 22.93 37.37 -2.34
C LYS A 450 22.67 36.52 -3.56
N MET A 451 22.05 35.36 -3.40
CA MET A 451 21.70 34.48 -4.50
C MET A 451 20.78 35.18 -5.52
N LEU A 452 19.77 35.91 -5.06
CA LEU A 452 18.85 36.63 -5.92
C LEU A 452 19.56 37.80 -6.64
N ALA A 453 20.37 38.56 -5.89
CA ALA A 453 21.17 39.66 -6.48
C ALA A 453 22.12 39.15 -7.58
N TYR A 454 22.80 38.02 -7.31
CA TYR A 454 23.65 37.39 -8.32
C TYR A 454 22.88 36.99 -9.58
N ARG A 455 21.68 36.35 -9.43
CA ARG A 455 20.86 35.99 -10.58
C ARG A 455 20.41 37.19 -11.40
N TYR A 456 20.03 38.25 -10.73
CA TYR A 456 19.66 39.51 -11.41
C TYR A 456 20.83 40.11 -12.16
N LEU A 457 22.00 40.16 -11.52
CA LEU A 457 23.19 40.80 -12.10
C LEU A 457 23.79 39.98 -13.24
N VAL A 458 23.85 38.67 -13.10
CA VAL A 458 24.64 37.79 -13.97
C VAL A 458 23.76 37.06 -15.00
N LYS A 459 22.57 36.58 -14.55
CA LYS A 459 21.69 35.79 -15.39
C LYS A 459 20.53 36.60 -16.01
N ASN A 460 20.53 37.92 -15.83
CA ASN A 460 19.43 38.79 -16.22
C ASN A 460 18.04 38.29 -15.77
N PHE A 461 17.98 37.72 -14.58
CA PHE A 461 16.76 37.20 -14.03
C PHE A 461 15.87 38.34 -13.53
N GLU A 462 14.64 38.42 -14.01
CA GLU A 462 13.69 39.45 -13.57
C GLU A 462 13.26 39.20 -12.12
N LEU A 463 13.42 40.22 -11.28
CA LEU A 463 13.01 40.20 -9.88
C LEU A 463 11.82 41.11 -9.65
N PRO A 464 10.90 40.76 -8.74
CA PRO A 464 9.82 41.66 -8.34
C PRO A 464 10.36 42.96 -7.73
N GLU A 465 9.73 44.07 -8.04
CA GLU A 465 10.14 45.43 -7.56
C GLU A 465 10.27 45.49 -6.05
N LYS A 466 9.34 44.85 -5.28
CA LYS A 466 9.37 44.78 -3.83
C LYS A 466 10.66 44.15 -3.26
N LEU A 467 11.35 43.30 -4.01
CA LEU A 467 12.64 42.75 -3.58
C LEU A 467 13.75 43.79 -3.56
N PHE A 468 13.76 44.73 -4.52
CA PHE A 468 14.74 45.80 -4.52
C PHE A 468 14.54 46.76 -3.34
N ASP A 469 13.32 46.93 -2.86
CA ASP A 469 13.10 47.65 -1.60
C ASP A 469 13.68 46.87 -0.38
N CYS A 470 13.54 45.53 -0.37
CA CYS A 470 14.19 44.70 0.65
C CYS A 470 15.74 44.84 0.55
N PHE A 471 16.30 44.71 -0.64
CA PHE A 471 17.75 44.91 -0.87
C PHE A 471 18.19 46.29 -0.39
N TYR A 472 17.47 47.35 -0.78
CA TYR A 472 17.77 48.72 -0.36
C TYR A 472 17.75 48.88 1.17
N GLN A 473 16.76 48.31 1.87
CA GLN A 473 16.72 48.33 3.31
C GLN A 473 17.87 47.55 3.96
N GLU A 474 18.25 46.42 3.37
CA GLU A 474 19.34 45.58 3.84
C GLU A 474 20.66 46.30 3.74
N VAL A 475 20.98 46.89 2.57
CA VAL A 475 22.28 47.58 2.35
C VAL A 475 22.43 48.89 3.11
N ARG A 476 21.32 49.47 3.56
CA ARG A 476 21.37 50.63 4.49
C ARG A 476 21.75 50.25 5.93
N LYS A 477 21.51 49.02 6.32
CA LYS A 477 21.75 48.53 7.69
C LYS A 477 23.04 47.74 7.77
N HIS A 478 23.39 47.04 6.72
CA HIS A 478 24.45 46.05 6.72
C HIS A 478 25.25 46.06 5.43
N GLU A 479 26.49 45.64 5.50
CA GLU A 479 27.31 45.43 4.34
C GLU A 479 26.90 44.16 3.59
N ASN A 480 26.37 44.37 2.39
CA ASN A 480 25.99 43.31 1.47
C ASN A 480 26.26 43.79 0.04
N LEU A 481 27.50 43.56 -0.42
CA LEU A 481 27.96 44.05 -1.70
C LEU A 481 27.10 43.59 -2.88
N PRO A 482 26.69 42.31 -2.99
CA PRO A 482 25.81 41.83 -4.04
C PRO A 482 24.51 42.62 -4.14
N CYS A 483 23.84 42.80 -3.02
CA CYS A 483 22.57 43.53 -2.95
C CYS A 483 22.79 45.02 -3.27
N LEU A 484 23.92 45.59 -2.85
CA LEU A 484 24.27 46.98 -3.18
C LEU A 484 24.40 47.17 -4.68
N ILE A 485 25.13 46.31 -5.35
CA ILE A 485 25.33 46.41 -6.82
C ILE A 485 23.99 46.21 -7.55
N ALA A 486 23.14 45.22 -7.08
CA ALA A 486 21.83 45.00 -7.66
C ALA A 486 20.90 46.23 -7.50
N VAL A 487 20.93 46.87 -6.33
CA VAL A 487 20.17 48.11 -6.09
C VAL A 487 20.64 49.24 -6.99
N LEU A 488 21.96 49.43 -7.14
CA LEU A 488 22.51 50.45 -7.99
C LEU A 488 22.15 50.25 -9.47
N LYS A 489 22.23 48.99 -9.94
CA LYS A 489 21.79 48.63 -11.29
C LYS A 489 20.30 48.92 -11.49
N TYR A 490 19.45 48.46 -10.56
CA TYR A 490 18.01 48.71 -10.61
C TYR A 490 17.69 50.20 -10.62
N PHE A 491 18.38 51.02 -9.79
CA PHE A 491 18.19 52.47 -9.78
C PHE A 491 18.61 53.10 -11.10
N SER A 492 19.64 52.58 -11.78
CA SER A 492 20.02 53.08 -13.11
C SER A 492 18.92 52.84 -14.16
N GLU A 493 18.12 51.82 -14.00
CA GLU A 493 17.01 51.44 -14.90
C GLU A 493 15.71 52.19 -14.55
N CYS A 494 15.55 52.72 -13.34
CA CYS A 494 14.34 53.41 -12.91
C CYS A 494 14.19 54.78 -13.58
N LYS A 495 12.98 55.12 -14.04
CA LYS A 495 12.68 56.42 -14.63
C LYS A 495 12.65 57.55 -13.62
N GLU A 496 12.17 57.32 -12.43
CA GLU A 496 12.02 58.27 -11.34
C GLU A 496 12.57 57.68 -10.02
N LEU A 497 13.37 58.46 -9.32
CA LEU A 497 13.92 58.12 -8.03
C LEU A 497 13.73 59.28 -7.05
N THR A 498 13.57 58.92 -5.76
CA THR A 498 13.54 59.91 -4.70
C THR A 498 14.94 60.49 -4.44
N THR A 499 15.02 61.70 -3.94
CA THR A 499 16.29 62.36 -3.63
C THR A 499 17.15 61.49 -2.70
N ASP A 500 16.58 60.81 -1.73
CA ASP A 500 17.31 59.91 -0.83
C ASP A 500 17.94 58.74 -1.55
N LYS A 501 17.23 58.10 -2.52
CA LYS A 501 17.76 57.00 -3.34
C LYS A 501 18.87 57.51 -4.25
N ILE A 502 18.74 58.73 -4.80
CA ILE A 502 19.80 59.40 -5.62
C ILE A 502 21.07 59.61 -4.77
N ASN A 503 20.94 60.26 -3.63
CA ASN A 503 22.09 60.53 -2.74
C ASN A 503 22.79 59.25 -2.27
N PHE A 504 21.99 58.22 -1.99
CA PHE A 504 22.51 56.89 -1.64
C PHE A 504 23.30 56.27 -2.78
N ALA A 505 22.78 56.35 -3.99
CA ALA A 505 23.44 55.81 -5.18
C ALA A 505 24.76 56.57 -5.46
N ASP A 506 24.72 57.88 -5.47
CA ASP A 506 25.92 58.72 -5.69
C ASP A 506 27.03 58.40 -4.68
N TYR A 507 26.68 58.32 -3.41
CA TYR A 507 27.65 57.98 -2.36
C TYR A 507 28.30 56.62 -2.60
N ASN A 508 27.50 55.59 -2.86
CA ASN A 508 28.01 54.23 -2.99
C ASN A 508 28.73 54.00 -4.32
N LEU A 509 28.30 54.60 -5.41
CA LEU A 509 29.03 54.54 -6.68
C LEU A 509 30.42 55.16 -6.55
N ASN A 510 30.52 56.34 -5.92
CA ASN A 510 31.81 56.96 -5.68
C ASN A 510 32.70 56.08 -4.80
N LYS A 511 32.14 55.45 -3.76
CA LYS A 511 32.86 54.52 -2.89
C LYS A 511 33.38 53.29 -3.68
N LEU A 512 32.53 52.67 -4.50
CA LEU A 512 32.91 51.50 -5.31
C LEU A 512 33.98 51.88 -6.33
N TYR A 513 33.80 52.99 -7.03
CA TYR A 513 34.79 53.48 -7.97
C TYR A 513 36.14 53.72 -7.35
N SER A 514 36.17 54.39 -6.21
CA SER A 514 37.44 54.61 -5.45
C SER A 514 38.14 53.32 -5.02
N GLN A 515 37.40 52.22 -4.95
CA GLN A 515 37.91 50.86 -4.70
C GLN A 515 38.35 50.12 -5.97
N GLY A 516 38.27 50.76 -7.15
CA GLY A 516 38.54 50.12 -8.43
C GLY A 516 37.48 49.15 -8.92
N LYS A 517 36.28 49.16 -8.32
CA LYS A 517 35.14 48.30 -8.68
C LYS A 517 34.25 49.04 -9.68
N ILE A 518 34.43 48.77 -10.94
CA ILE A 518 33.72 49.40 -12.05
C ILE A 518 32.81 48.34 -12.69
N PHE A 519 31.56 48.70 -12.96
CA PHE A 519 30.60 47.84 -13.60
C PHE A 519 30.03 48.49 -14.86
N PRO A 520 29.77 47.74 -15.94
CA PRO A 520 29.33 48.31 -17.25
C PRO A 520 28.06 49.16 -17.15
N PHE A 521 27.11 48.81 -16.31
CA PHE A 521 25.88 49.59 -16.13
C PHE A 521 26.09 50.99 -15.52
N PHE A 522 27.26 51.26 -14.99
CA PHE A 522 27.56 52.59 -14.46
C PHE A 522 27.48 53.68 -15.54
N LYS A 523 27.69 53.33 -16.82
CA LYS A 523 27.50 54.23 -17.93
C LYS A 523 26.07 54.76 -18.00
N ASP A 524 25.08 53.88 -17.85
CA ASP A 524 23.66 54.24 -17.90
C ASP A 524 23.27 55.12 -16.69
N TYR A 525 24.02 55.00 -15.65
CA TYR A 525 23.83 55.77 -14.44
C TYR A 525 24.35 57.20 -14.60
N TYR A 526 25.50 57.37 -15.23
CA TYR A 526 26.13 58.70 -15.43
C TYR A 526 25.27 59.63 -16.28
N GLY A 527 24.48 59.14 -17.19
CA GLY A 527 23.52 59.93 -17.95
C GLY A 527 22.37 60.54 -17.14
N LYS A 528 22.13 60.01 -15.90
CA LYS A 528 21.03 60.45 -15.05
C LYS A 528 21.45 61.29 -13.84
N PHE A 529 22.67 61.11 -13.37
CA PHE A 529 23.17 61.74 -12.15
C PHE A 529 24.47 62.49 -12.41
N PRO A 530 24.65 63.68 -11.86
CA PRO A 530 25.89 64.44 -12.00
C PRO A 530 26.99 63.79 -11.12
N LEU A 531 27.64 62.78 -11.64
CA LEU A 531 28.77 62.15 -10.98
C LEU A 531 30.11 62.82 -11.41
N PRO A 532 31.04 63.01 -10.50
CA PRO A 532 32.31 63.68 -10.78
C PRO A 532 33.33 62.79 -11.54
N ILE A 533 32.91 61.59 -11.94
CA ILE A 533 33.81 60.57 -12.46
C ILE A 533 33.59 60.42 -13.98
N HIS A 534 34.61 60.68 -14.75
CA HIS A 534 34.62 60.56 -16.20
C HIS A 534 35.15 59.18 -16.61
N ILE A 535 34.23 58.19 -16.84
CA ILE A 535 34.57 56.85 -17.35
C ILE A 535 34.28 56.75 -18.86
N LEU A 536 33.97 57.86 -19.47
CA LEU A 536 33.33 57.95 -20.81
C LEU A 536 34.22 57.53 -21.96
N ASP A 537 35.55 57.52 -21.77
CA ASP A 537 36.51 57.09 -22.76
C ASP A 537 36.98 55.65 -22.65
N GLU A 538 36.36 54.88 -21.76
CA GLU A 538 36.72 53.51 -21.52
C GLU A 538 35.71 52.55 -22.12
N HIS A 539 36.22 51.52 -22.77
CA HIS A 539 35.40 50.40 -23.26
C HIS A 539 35.59 49.20 -22.36
N TYR A 540 34.49 48.55 -21.99
CA TYR A 540 34.50 47.41 -21.10
C TYR A 540 34.11 46.14 -21.85
N VAL A 541 34.86 45.05 -21.62
CA VAL A 541 34.50 43.70 -22.00
C VAL A 541 34.13 42.94 -20.76
N GLU A 542 32.89 42.50 -20.69
CA GLU A 542 32.36 41.72 -19.59
C GLU A 542 32.25 40.26 -20.02
N TYR A 543 32.63 39.35 -19.11
CA TYR A 543 32.48 37.92 -19.27
C TYR A 543 31.99 37.28 -17.96
N ILE A 544 31.13 36.27 -18.08
CA ILE A 544 30.56 35.59 -16.94
C ILE A 544 31.02 34.14 -16.95
N ALA A 545 31.72 33.74 -15.90
CA ALA A 545 32.21 32.39 -15.72
C ALA A 545 32.03 31.92 -14.25
N ASP A 546 32.12 30.62 -13.98
CA ASP A 546 32.24 30.14 -12.62
C ASP A 546 33.47 30.81 -11.95
N PRO A 547 33.34 31.34 -10.70
CA PRO A 547 34.46 31.96 -10.00
C PRO A 547 35.72 31.10 -9.92
N LYS A 548 35.53 29.75 -9.95
CA LYS A 548 36.62 28.77 -9.86
C LYS A 548 37.45 28.63 -11.14
N TYR A 549 36.94 29.13 -12.26
CA TYR A 549 37.61 28.95 -13.54
C TYR A 549 38.58 30.07 -13.82
N GLU A 550 39.72 29.73 -14.37
CA GLU A 550 40.64 30.71 -14.89
C GLU A 550 40.12 31.23 -16.26
N VAL A 551 40.02 32.55 -16.37
CA VAL A 551 39.53 33.21 -17.59
C VAL A 551 40.58 34.18 -18.08
N LYS A 552 40.91 34.07 -19.38
CA LYS A 552 41.85 34.96 -20.05
C LYS A 552 41.19 35.64 -21.23
N ILE A 553 41.49 36.92 -21.40
CA ILE A 553 41.15 37.67 -22.59
C ILE A 553 42.37 37.75 -23.49
N HIS A 554 42.16 37.46 -24.75
CA HIS A 554 43.13 37.63 -25.83
C HIS A 554 42.66 38.78 -26.68
N TYR A 555 43.42 39.84 -26.74
CA TYR A 555 42.98 41.03 -27.40
C TYR A 555 44.10 41.66 -28.26
N LEU A 556 43.67 42.40 -29.28
CA LEU A 556 44.51 43.15 -30.15
C LEU A 556 43.82 44.49 -30.44
N ILE A 557 44.48 45.61 -30.13
CA ILE A 557 44.01 46.92 -30.50
C ILE A 557 44.75 47.31 -31.78
N THR A 558 44.02 47.57 -32.86
CA THR A 558 44.53 47.93 -34.21
C THR A 558 43.84 49.20 -34.68
N SER A 559 44.19 49.65 -35.83
CA SER A 559 43.50 50.74 -36.52
C SER A 559 43.04 50.32 -37.92
N VAL A 560 42.13 51.09 -38.52
CA VAL A 560 41.64 50.80 -39.87
C VAL A 560 42.76 50.71 -40.88
N LYS A 561 43.88 51.37 -40.57
CA LYS A 561 45.09 51.43 -41.45
C LYS A 561 46.10 50.31 -41.20
N GLN A 562 45.99 49.62 -40.07
CA GLN A 562 46.93 48.57 -39.66
C GLN A 562 46.15 47.45 -38.99
N ASP A 563 45.77 46.43 -39.75
CA ASP A 563 44.82 45.38 -39.32
C ASP A 563 45.52 44.10 -38.84
N GLU A 564 46.82 43.99 -38.78
CA GLU A 564 47.62 42.87 -38.38
C GLU A 564 48.44 43.15 -37.12
N GLY A 565 48.47 42.18 -36.21
CA GLY A 565 49.24 42.21 -34.96
C GLY A 565 49.11 40.92 -34.14
N GLU A 566 49.94 40.83 -33.10
CA GLU A 566 49.86 39.70 -32.14
C GLU A 566 48.88 40.03 -31.06
N TYR A 567 48.08 38.97 -30.65
CA TYR A 567 47.15 39.11 -29.55
C TYR A 567 47.91 39.13 -28.21
N ILE A 568 47.57 40.10 -27.39
CA ILE A 568 48.00 40.19 -26.00
C ILE A 568 47.06 39.34 -25.18
N THR A 569 47.62 38.52 -24.30
CA THR A 569 46.83 37.65 -23.40
C THR A 569 46.97 38.16 -21.97
N GLU A 570 45.83 38.42 -21.36
CA GLU A 570 45.75 38.85 -19.96
C GLU A 570 44.71 38.06 -19.21
N GLU A 571 44.91 37.86 -17.91
CA GLU A 571 43.90 37.27 -17.03
C GLU A 571 42.78 38.29 -16.76
N MET A 572 41.53 37.85 -16.86
CA MET A 572 40.38 38.66 -16.46
C MET A 572 40.08 38.45 -14.98
N PRO A 573 40.31 39.43 -14.13
CA PRO A 573 40.04 39.29 -12.70
C PRO A 573 38.53 39.13 -12.44
N ASP A 574 38.20 38.28 -11.48
CA ASP A 574 36.84 38.21 -10.95
C ASP A 574 36.58 39.47 -10.10
N ILE A 575 35.69 40.29 -10.58
CA ILE A 575 35.33 41.53 -9.88
C ILE A 575 34.25 41.22 -8.83
N PHE A 576 33.37 40.29 -9.19
CA PHE A 576 32.26 39.90 -8.32
C PHE A 576 31.63 38.56 -8.77
N GLU A 577 31.81 37.51 -7.95
CA GLU A 577 31.14 36.19 -8.09
C GLU A 577 30.95 35.68 -9.54
N GLY A 578 32.04 35.69 -10.30
CA GLY A 578 32.05 35.21 -11.68
C GLY A 578 31.85 36.29 -12.73
N ILE A 579 31.54 37.52 -12.34
CA ILE A 579 31.58 38.66 -13.25
C ILE A 579 33.04 39.14 -13.41
N ARG A 580 33.52 39.05 -14.62
CA ARG A 580 34.88 39.47 -15.00
C ARG A 580 34.81 40.63 -15.98
N VAL A 581 35.55 41.66 -15.71
CA VAL A 581 35.54 42.85 -16.55
C VAL A 581 36.98 43.28 -16.88
N LYS A 582 37.23 43.56 -18.14
CA LYS A 582 38.46 44.19 -18.59
C LYS A 582 38.12 45.51 -19.23
N ASP A 583 38.78 46.57 -18.78
CA ASP A 583 38.68 47.90 -19.29
C ASP A 583 39.74 48.16 -20.37
N PHE A 584 39.35 48.88 -21.40
CA PHE A 584 40.20 49.32 -22.52
C PHE A 584 40.03 50.78 -22.72
N VAL A 585 41.11 51.45 -22.84
CA VAL A 585 41.15 52.85 -23.31
C VAL A 585 41.30 52.84 -24.82
N MET A 586 40.31 53.37 -25.55
CA MET A 586 40.27 53.35 -27.00
C MET A 586 40.23 54.74 -27.52
N PHE A 587 40.99 54.98 -28.63
CA PHE A 587 41.01 56.19 -29.30
C PHE A 587 40.27 56.14 -30.66
N GLN A 588 39.96 57.29 -31.22
CA GLN A 588 39.26 57.39 -32.48
C GLN A 588 39.90 56.48 -33.54
N ASP A 589 39.09 55.77 -34.34
CA ASP A 589 39.45 54.80 -35.36
C ASP A 589 40.20 53.55 -34.91
N GLU A 590 40.29 53.31 -33.62
CA GLU A 590 40.84 52.06 -33.11
C GLU A 590 39.81 50.93 -33.16
N ILE A 591 40.30 49.72 -33.41
CA ILE A 591 39.53 48.50 -33.48
C ILE A 591 40.05 47.55 -32.41
N LEU A 592 39.19 47.19 -31.42
CA LEU A 592 39.47 46.13 -30.44
C LEU A 592 39.01 44.84 -31.05
N LYS A 593 39.93 43.90 -31.29
CA LYS A 593 39.65 42.53 -31.64
C LYS A 593 39.93 41.67 -30.42
N TYR A 594 39.01 40.81 -30.01
CA TYR A 594 39.22 40.00 -28.84
C TYR A 594 38.48 38.67 -28.92
N TYR A 595 38.94 37.72 -28.13
CA TYR A 595 38.24 36.48 -27.74
C TYR A 595 38.66 36.12 -26.32
N ILE A 596 37.87 35.25 -25.67
CA ILE A 596 38.08 34.89 -24.28
C ILE A 596 38.23 33.37 -24.21
N THR A 597 39.17 32.91 -23.39
CA THR A 597 39.33 31.51 -23.06
C THR A 597 39.02 31.27 -21.59
N GLU A 598 38.32 30.16 -21.34
CA GLU A 598 37.91 29.71 -20.02
C GLU A 598 38.43 28.28 -19.79
N MET A 599 39.16 28.06 -18.72
CA MET A 599 39.69 26.75 -18.36
C MET A 599 38.65 26.02 -17.50
N ARG A 600 37.98 25.02 -18.11
CA ARG A 600 37.01 24.15 -17.44
C ARG A 600 37.65 22.78 -17.11
N PRO A 601 37.03 21.99 -16.19
CA PRO A 601 37.50 20.61 -15.90
C PRO A 601 37.56 19.72 -17.15
N GLU A 602 36.72 19.97 -18.14
CA GLU A 602 36.63 19.22 -19.40
C GLU A 602 37.64 19.69 -20.45
N GLY A 603 38.27 20.84 -20.23
CA GLY A 603 39.24 21.48 -21.14
C GLY A 603 39.00 22.97 -21.35
N GLU A 604 39.85 23.59 -22.15
CA GLU A 604 39.77 25.02 -22.49
C GLU A 604 38.62 25.28 -23.49
N VAL A 605 37.81 26.25 -23.17
CA VAL A 605 36.71 26.74 -24.04
C VAL A 605 37.04 28.13 -24.54
N GLU A 606 36.94 28.35 -25.87
CA GLU A 606 37.18 29.63 -26.53
C GLU A 606 35.84 30.23 -26.99
N THR A 607 35.66 31.52 -26.75
CA THR A 607 34.50 32.27 -27.28
C THR A 607 34.68 32.58 -28.78
N LEU A 608 33.58 32.99 -29.42
CA LEU A 608 33.67 33.55 -30.76
C LEU A 608 34.51 34.82 -30.73
N ARG A 609 35.32 35.03 -31.78
CA ARG A 609 36.11 36.25 -31.96
C ARG A 609 35.19 37.43 -32.22
N SER A 610 35.36 38.47 -31.44
CA SER A 610 34.59 39.71 -31.54
C SER A 610 35.49 40.88 -31.95
N SER A 611 34.91 41.87 -32.59
CA SER A 611 35.60 43.13 -32.88
C SER A 611 34.67 44.29 -32.59
N VAL A 612 35.24 45.34 -32.01
CA VAL A 612 34.54 46.56 -31.69
C VAL A 612 35.37 47.74 -32.35
N HIS A 613 34.74 48.48 -33.23
CA HIS A 613 35.33 49.69 -33.82
C HIS A 613 34.86 50.86 -32.97
N PHE A 614 35.79 51.65 -32.52
CA PHE A 614 35.51 52.88 -31.80
C PHE A 614 35.45 54.07 -32.77
N ASP A 615 34.23 54.51 -33.03
CA ASP A 615 33.94 55.66 -33.90
C ASP A 615 33.17 56.72 -33.09
N GLU A 616 33.89 57.60 -32.47
CA GLU A 616 33.30 58.64 -31.64
C GLU A 616 32.97 59.88 -32.55
N THR A 617 31.73 60.31 -32.50
CA THR A 617 31.28 61.52 -33.10
C THR A 617 31.52 62.70 -32.15
N MET A 618 31.75 63.89 -32.70
CA MET A 618 31.89 65.10 -31.90
C MET A 618 30.63 65.43 -31.12
N ASP A 619 30.57 64.91 -29.86
CA ASP A 619 29.46 65.15 -28.98
C ASP A 619 29.93 65.97 -27.77
N ASN A 620 29.41 67.18 -27.65
CA ASN A 620 29.83 68.15 -26.61
C ASN A 620 29.39 67.72 -25.19
N GLU A 621 28.57 66.65 -25.02
CA GLU A 621 28.13 66.21 -23.71
C GLU A 621 29.24 65.52 -22.87
N ARG A 622 30.38 65.22 -23.48
CA ARG A 622 31.48 64.45 -22.84
C ARG A 622 32.74 65.29 -22.54
N ALA A 623 32.62 66.60 -22.56
CA ALA A 623 33.76 67.51 -22.37
C ALA A 623 34.41 67.36 -20.99
N GLY A 624 35.73 67.24 -20.92
CA GLY A 624 36.51 67.33 -19.72
C GLY A 624 37.40 66.11 -19.35
N SER A 625 37.29 64.96 -20.05
CA SER A 625 38.23 63.87 -19.82
C SER A 625 39.48 64.01 -20.69
N ARG A 626 40.61 63.56 -20.19
CA ARG A 626 41.86 63.54 -20.91
C ARG A 626 41.81 62.70 -22.19
N PHE A 627 41.15 61.59 -22.16
CA PHE A 627 40.98 60.68 -23.28
C PHE A 627 39.99 61.25 -24.28
N HIS A 628 38.93 61.90 -23.84
CA HIS A 628 37.98 62.59 -24.66
C HIS A 628 38.73 63.72 -25.46
N ASN A 629 39.50 64.53 -24.80
CA ASN A 629 40.26 65.57 -25.45
C ASN A 629 41.23 65.02 -26.51
N ILE A 630 41.87 63.85 -26.25
CA ILE A 630 42.72 63.21 -27.27
C ILE A 630 41.89 62.72 -28.46
N ASN A 631 40.74 62.09 -28.22
CA ASN A 631 39.86 61.66 -29.29
C ASN A 631 39.35 62.86 -30.15
N MET A 632 38.91 63.87 -29.47
CA MET A 632 38.46 65.07 -30.17
C MET A 632 39.56 65.68 -31.01
N MET A 633 40.81 65.69 -30.54
CA MET A 633 41.96 66.10 -31.34
C MET A 633 42.20 65.22 -32.55
N LEU A 634 42.03 63.90 -32.44
CA LEU A 634 42.16 62.98 -33.56
C LEU A 634 41.04 63.18 -34.56
N ILE A 635 39.79 63.33 -34.11
CA ILE A 635 38.65 63.64 -35.00
C ILE A 635 38.84 64.97 -35.73
N ALA A 636 39.15 66.04 -34.99
CA ALA A 636 39.40 67.35 -35.60
C ALA A 636 40.50 67.32 -36.67
N LYS A 637 41.56 66.54 -36.40
CA LYS A 637 42.66 66.34 -37.35
C LYS A 637 42.20 65.64 -38.63
N GLU A 638 41.41 64.60 -38.52
CA GLU A 638 40.88 63.88 -39.67
C GLU A 638 39.89 64.70 -40.47
N MET A 639 39.11 65.54 -39.83
CA MET A 639 38.14 66.43 -40.43
C MET A 639 38.80 67.71 -40.99
N ASN A 640 40.09 67.92 -40.76
CA ASN A 640 40.86 69.16 -41.09
C ASN A 640 40.27 70.43 -40.44
N ASP A 641 39.75 70.25 -39.18
CA ASP A 641 39.23 71.33 -38.37
C ASP A 641 40.34 71.83 -37.41
N ASP A 642 41.14 72.77 -37.95
CA ASP A 642 42.27 73.31 -37.23
C ASP A 642 41.86 74.14 -36.00
N GLU A 643 40.65 74.71 -35.97
CA GLU A 643 40.14 75.51 -34.84
C GLU A 643 39.85 74.63 -33.62
N THR A 644 39.05 73.60 -33.82
CA THR A 644 38.74 72.60 -32.77
C THR A 644 40.01 71.87 -32.30
N LEU A 645 40.92 71.53 -33.23
CA LEU A 645 42.21 70.93 -32.91
C LEU A 645 43.04 71.78 -31.94
N ILE A 646 43.17 73.09 -32.20
CA ILE A 646 43.93 74.03 -31.38
C ILE A 646 43.27 74.22 -30.01
N GLU A 647 41.92 74.28 -29.95
CA GLU A 647 41.18 74.40 -28.72
C GLU A 647 41.43 73.18 -27.86
N MET A 648 41.19 71.92 -28.36
CA MET A 648 41.40 70.69 -27.65
C MET A 648 42.88 70.49 -27.25
N MET A 649 43.83 70.86 -28.04
CA MET A 649 45.23 70.79 -27.64
C MET A 649 45.55 71.75 -26.48
N THR A 650 44.91 72.94 -26.47
CA THR A 650 45.07 73.92 -25.41
C THR A 650 44.47 73.40 -24.09
N ASP A 651 43.28 72.83 -24.14
CA ASP A 651 42.60 72.22 -22.98
C ASP A 651 43.40 71.05 -22.42
N TYR A 652 43.84 70.14 -23.29
CA TYR A 652 44.69 69.00 -22.86
C TYR A 652 46.01 69.48 -22.20
N ALA A 653 46.65 70.50 -22.76
CA ALA A 653 47.86 71.04 -22.20
C ALA A 653 47.61 71.71 -20.82
N THR A 654 46.49 72.42 -20.67
CA THR A 654 46.07 73.07 -19.44
C THR A 654 45.77 72.02 -18.33
N GLU A 655 45.04 70.99 -18.70
CA GLU A 655 44.74 69.90 -17.74
C GLU A 655 46.01 69.15 -17.30
N ARG A 656 46.93 68.87 -18.26
CA ARG A 656 48.22 68.25 -17.95
C ARG A 656 49.08 69.11 -16.96
N GLU A 657 49.08 70.42 -17.10
CA GLU A 657 49.74 71.30 -16.20
C GLU A 657 49.08 71.35 -14.79
N ASN A 658 47.73 71.24 -14.73
CA ASN A 658 46.99 71.18 -13.50
C ASN A 658 47.28 69.86 -12.72
N VAL A 659 47.30 68.73 -13.42
CA VAL A 659 47.68 67.43 -12.87
C VAL A 659 49.12 67.44 -12.34
N LYS A 660 50.06 68.02 -13.12
CA LYS A 660 51.42 68.15 -12.63
C LYS A 660 51.55 69.08 -11.41
N LYS A 661 50.73 70.12 -11.31
CA LYS A 661 50.67 70.97 -10.11
C LYS A 661 50.10 70.19 -8.88
N MET A 662 49.10 69.38 -9.06
CA MET A 662 48.56 68.52 -8.00
C MET A 662 49.59 67.52 -7.49
N PHE A 663 50.34 66.86 -8.39
CA PHE A 663 51.40 65.93 -7.98
C PHE A 663 52.61 66.64 -7.32
N LYS A 664 52.77 67.93 -7.47
CA LYS A 664 53.81 68.72 -6.76
C LYS A 664 53.36 69.16 -5.36
N LEU A 665 52.06 69.05 -5.04
CA LEU A 665 51.49 69.39 -3.76
C LEU A 665 51.28 68.13 -2.84
N LEU A 666 51.46 66.93 -3.39
CA LEU A 666 51.56 65.67 -2.67
C LEU A 666 53.00 65.26 -2.44
#